data_cc6f1f91b03cc5874da3f03b457c7527
#
_entry.id   cc6f1f91b03cc5874da3f03b457c7527
#
_cell.length_a   1.000
_cell.length_b   1.000
_cell.length_c   1.000
_cell.angle_alpha   90.00
_cell.angle_beta   90.00
_cell.angle_gamma   90.00
#
_symmetry.space_group_name_H-M   'P 1'
#
loop_
_entity.id
_entity.type
_entity.pdbx_description
1 polymer ?
#
loop_
_entity_poly.entity_id
_entity_poly.type
_entity_poly.pdbx_seq_one_letter_code
_entity_poly.pdbx_strand_id
1 'polypeptide(L)'
;MQGLELFKKEGFTSGPIGMADFRVMPPPKLAERPGNGINYGLRKQRDFRRRRVECAGLISLPHHYHELIADSPDSVLLETAWLDDAYPRSWLFLHPVEVIRANALNELPRLFEVIERHLQDGLHVAGFLSYECGHHFEPQSNISSRGTTKDPLAWFGVYKGTYVFDHVTGQTTPGLPVDPPSGSAAEQVRANISGLRLDIDREGYCQQVERIREYIAAGDTYQANFTTRARFDYEGCPAALFSYLRERQRVPYGAFLHVDQQYILSLSPELFFRIEDGRITTRPMKGTARRGRSLEEDQRIRKWLQQDPKNRSENVMIVDLVRSDLGKIAQIGSVRVEDLLTVETYDTLLQMTSTISARLRPDTSFHEIFRALFPCGSVTGAPKCRTMQIIQEIENGPRGVYTGAIGFFAPNRSAVFNVPIRTIVLRDGQGEMGVGSGITFDSVAEQEYEECLLKMQFLSQSTSSFQLLESLRWDGEYHFLEDHLQRLESSAQYFGFGFDKDKIRSALEQNQDRLAPGSPSKVRLLLDRTGVVSIETVALNAQPSSGTIILSSIRTSSEDRFLYHKTTHRELYDRLHREARSLGHEDVLFRNERGELTEGAINNLFLELEGLLFTPPVECGLLAGIYRGHVLGGNSRAAERILTRKDLRGADAIYLCNSVRGMRRVRLVEASLDDPITTPGSAHDDVHPSQPLLSRVRV
;
A
#
# COMPACT_ATOMS: atom_id res chain seq x y z
N MET A 1 43.54 1.58 15.77
CA MET A 1 44.60 2.57 15.41
C MET A 1 45.84 1.84 14.93
N GLN A 2 45.86 1.33 13.72
CA GLN A 2 47.04 0.86 12.98
C GLN A 2 46.56 0.63 11.52
N GLY A 3 46.59 1.71 10.74
CA GLY A 3 46.14 1.67 9.33
C GLY A 3 46.16 3.03 8.65
N LEU A 4 46.67 4.09 9.31
CA LEU A 4 46.59 5.46 8.80
C LEU A 4 47.98 6.13 8.65
N GLU A 5 49.08 5.36 8.60
CA GLU A 5 50.45 5.92 8.52
C GLU A 5 51.23 5.57 7.23
N LEU A 6 50.56 5.16 6.14
CA LEU A 6 51.24 4.79 4.89
C LEU A 6 50.98 5.69 3.69
N PHE A 7 50.38 6.88 3.88
CA PHE A 7 50.13 7.83 2.79
C PHE A 7 50.68 9.25 3.00
N LYS A 8 51.83 9.35 3.64
CA LYS A 8 52.61 10.62 3.68
C LYS A 8 54.07 10.39 3.30
N LYS A 9 54.31 10.09 2.05
CA LYS A 9 55.62 10.32 1.39
C LYS A 9 55.45 10.05 -0.11
N GLU A 10 55.05 11.07 -0.81
CA GLU A 10 55.56 11.41 -2.15
C GLU A 10 54.84 12.69 -2.58
N GLY A 11 55.60 13.76 -2.69
CA GLY A 11 55.12 15.09 -3.05
C GLY A 11 54.76 15.17 -4.53
N PHE A 12 53.61 15.77 -4.82
CA PHE A 12 53.34 16.32 -6.14
C PHE A 12 52.78 17.76 -6.01
N THR A 13 53.45 18.63 -6.69
CA THR A 13 53.20 20.05 -6.81
C THR A 13 51.96 20.32 -7.71
N SER A 14 51.21 21.34 -7.36
CA SER A 14 50.04 21.87 -8.03
C SER A 14 50.31 22.42 -9.44
N GLY A 15 49.50 21.99 -10.44
CA GLY A 15 49.33 22.64 -11.72
C GLY A 15 48.00 22.23 -12.34
N PRO A 16 47.26 23.13 -13.04
CA PRO A 16 45.90 22.87 -13.49
C PRO A 16 45.89 22.02 -14.76
N ILE A 17 45.14 20.92 -14.75
CA ILE A 17 44.93 20.06 -15.93
C ILE A 17 43.45 20.10 -16.33
N GLY A 18 43.27 20.40 -17.64
CA GLY A 18 41.95 20.54 -18.28
C GLY A 18 41.18 19.21 -18.44
N MET A 19 39.90 19.37 -18.65
CA MET A 19 38.96 18.30 -19.04
C MET A 19 39.35 17.68 -20.38
N ALA A 20 39.67 16.40 -20.41
CA ALA A 20 39.45 15.51 -21.57
C ALA A 20 39.74 14.05 -21.24
N ASP A 21 38.84 13.17 -21.67
CA ASP A 21 39.00 11.73 -21.91
C ASP A 21 39.24 10.77 -20.74
N PHE A 22 38.17 10.32 -20.06
CA PHE A 22 38.17 9.04 -19.37
C PHE A 22 37.77 7.91 -20.33
N ARG A 23 38.76 7.23 -20.91
CA ARG A 23 38.55 5.90 -21.51
C ARG A 23 38.53 4.85 -20.41
N VAL A 24 37.42 4.12 -20.34
CA VAL A 24 37.24 2.94 -19.47
C VAL A 24 38.20 1.83 -19.95
N MET A 25 39.17 1.46 -19.09
CA MET A 25 39.96 0.25 -19.30
C MET A 25 39.17 -1.01 -18.89
N PRO A 26 39.31 -2.11 -19.65
CA PRO A 26 38.71 -3.38 -19.26
C PRO A 26 39.45 -4.02 -18.09
N PRO A 27 38.76 -4.85 -17.25
CA PRO A 27 39.37 -5.49 -16.09
C PRO A 27 40.46 -6.52 -16.50
N PRO A 28 41.51 -6.73 -15.68
CA PRO A 28 42.56 -7.66 -15.98
C PRO A 28 42.06 -9.12 -15.92
N LYS A 29 42.47 -9.93 -16.89
CA LYS A 29 42.25 -11.39 -16.93
C LYS A 29 42.99 -12.04 -15.78
N LEU A 30 42.26 -12.71 -14.88
CA LEU A 30 42.84 -13.58 -13.85
C LEU A 30 43.34 -14.86 -14.51
N ALA A 31 44.64 -15.14 -14.33
CA ALA A 31 45.29 -16.36 -14.75
C ALA A 31 44.79 -17.54 -13.89
N GLU A 32 44.41 -18.62 -14.54
CA GLU A 32 44.04 -19.90 -13.93
C GLU A 32 45.27 -20.51 -13.20
N ARG A 33 45.06 -20.85 -11.91
CA ARG A 33 45.90 -21.80 -11.17
C ARG A 33 45.07 -23.08 -10.90
N PRO A 34 45.58 -24.26 -11.17
CA PRO A 34 44.88 -25.49 -10.92
C PRO A 34 45.02 -25.96 -9.46
N GLY A 35 43.94 -26.46 -8.89
CA GLY A 35 43.94 -27.43 -7.80
C GLY A 35 43.59 -26.88 -6.41
N ASN A 36 42.31 -26.90 -6.07
CA ASN A 36 41.73 -27.66 -4.97
C ASN A 36 40.25 -27.44 -4.97
N GLY A 37 39.49 -28.46 -5.33
CA GLY A 37 38.05 -28.41 -5.46
C GLY A 37 37.34 -28.21 -4.11
N ILE A 38 36.91 -27.00 -3.86
CA ILE A 38 35.76 -26.76 -3.00
C ILE A 38 34.55 -26.80 -3.93
N ASN A 39 33.91 -27.95 -3.95
CA ASN A 39 32.66 -28.22 -4.62
C ASN A 39 31.61 -27.28 -4.02
N TYR A 40 31.42 -26.08 -4.61
CA TYR A 40 30.16 -25.35 -4.49
C TYR A 40 29.12 -26.22 -5.21
N GLY A 41 28.57 -27.15 -4.44
CA GLY A 41 27.38 -27.85 -4.86
C GLY A 41 26.35 -26.81 -5.26
N LEU A 42 26.22 -26.61 -6.56
CA LEU A 42 24.99 -26.24 -7.21
C LEU A 42 23.96 -27.31 -6.82
N ARG A 43 23.53 -27.26 -5.53
CA ARG A 43 22.27 -27.83 -5.17
C ARG A 43 21.29 -27.11 -6.09
N LYS A 44 20.79 -27.90 -7.07
CA LYS A 44 19.61 -27.62 -7.86
C LYS A 44 18.85 -26.51 -7.15
N GLN A 45 18.73 -25.34 -7.80
CA GLN A 45 17.63 -24.47 -7.56
C GLN A 45 16.42 -25.40 -7.47
N ARG A 46 16.09 -25.83 -6.25
CA ARG A 46 14.74 -26.25 -6.00
C ARG A 46 13.98 -25.02 -6.48
N ASP A 47 13.31 -25.20 -7.61
CA ASP A 47 12.13 -24.47 -7.91
C ASP A 47 11.31 -24.42 -6.61
N PHE A 48 11.59 -23.45 -5.75
CA PHE A 48 10.57 -22.75 -5.08
C PHE A 48 9.84 -22.01 -6.23
N ARG A 49 9.23 -22.77 -7.14
CA ARG A 49 7.94 -22.38 -7.61
C ARG A 49 7.23 -22.05 -6.32
N ARG A 50 7.27 -20.75 -5.96
CA ARG A 50 6.21 -20.18 -5.20
C ARG A 50 4.99 -20.90 -5.75
N ARG A 51 4.50 -21.90 -5.04
CA ARG A 51 3.11 -22.24 -5.16
C ARG A 51 2.48 -20.89 -4.92
N ARG A 52 2.20 -20.15 -6.01
CA ARG A 52 1.07 -19.26 -5.98
C ARG A 52 0.04 -20.15 -5.32
N VAL A 53 -0.25 -19.89 -4.07
CA VAL A 53 -1.58 -20.13 -3.58
C VAL A 53 -2.34 -19.31 -4.61
N GLU A 54 -2.80 -19.98 -5.66
CA GLU A 54 -3.76 -19.43 -6.60
C GLU A 54 -4.68 -18.69 -5.69
N CYS A 55 -5.02 -17.44 -6.00
CA CYS A 55 -5.84 -16.58 -5.15
C CYS A 55 -7.24 -17.19 -4.93
N ALA A 56 -7.28 -18.38 -4.39
CA ALA A 56 -8.42 -18.99 -3.76
C ALA A 56 -8.64 -18.10 -2.54
N GLY A 57 -9.67 -17.25 -2.65
CA GLY A 57 -9.90 -16.10 -1.84
C GLY A 57 -9.57 -16.33 -0.36
N LEU A 58 -8.68 -15.50 0.18
CA LEU A 58 -8.49 -15.42 1.62
C LEU A 58 -9.82 -15.18 2.27
N ILE A 59 -10.14 -16.00 3.24
CA ILE A 59 -11.30 -15.78 4.10
C ILE A 59 -10.92 -14.64 5.03
N SER A 60 -11.57 -13.49 4.86
CA SER A 60 -11.35 -12.32 5.70
C SER A 60 -11.82 -12.59 7.13
N LEU A 61 -11.10 -12.04 8.10
CA LEU A 61 -11.59 -12.02 9.48
C LEU A 61 -12.92 -11.24 9.54
N PRO A 62 -14.00 -11.82 10.07
CA PRO A 62 -15.29 -11.15 10.21
C PRO A 62 -15.22 -9.86 11.04
N HIS A 63 -15.98 -8.82 10.64
CA HIS A 63 -15.95 -7.49 11.29
C HIS A 63 -16.35 -7.50 12.77
N HIS A 64 -17.21 -8.42 13.20
CA HIS A 64 -17.62 -8.50 14.61
C HIS A 64 -16.45 -8.76 15.57
N TYR A 65 -15.31 -9.30 15.09
CA TYR A 65 -14.11 -9.43 15.93
C TYR A 65 -13.43 -8.09 16.22
N HIS A 66 -13.58 -7.11 15.32
CA HIS A 66 -13.11 -5.74 15.59
C HIS A 66 -13.98 -5.08 16.66
N GLU A 67 -15.31 -5.28 16.60
CA GLU A 67 -16.24 -4.80 17.62
C GLU A 67 -15.93 -5.45 18.97
N LEU A 68 -15.67 -6.77 18.99
CA LEU A 68 -15.28 -7.49 20.21
C LEU A 68 -14.03 -6.89 20.88
N ILE A 69 -13.02 -6.49 20.10
CA ILE A 69 -11.84 -5.80 20.64
C ILE A 69 -12.20 -4.42 21.16
N ALA A 70 -13.02 -3.64 20.44
CA ALA A 70 -13.41 -2.30 20.86
C ALA A 70 -14.20 -2.32 22.18
N ASP A 71 -15.01 -3.35 22.38
CA ASP A 71 -15.85 -3.53 23.59
C ASP A 71 -15.13 -4.21 24.75
N SER A 72 -13.97 -4.84 24.51
CA SER A 72 -13.20 -5.58 25.52
C SER A 72 -11.96 -4.78 25.94
N PRO A 73 -11.93 -4.16 27.14
CA PRO A 73 -10.74 -3.48 27.62
C PRO A 73 -9.53 -4.43 27.71
N ASP A 74 -8.36 -3.87 27.50
CA ASP A 74 -7.07 -4.55 27.58
C ASP A 74 -6.97 -5.78 26.67
N SER A 75 -7.53 -5.67 25.46
CA SER A 75 -7.54 -6.70 24.44
C SER A 75 -6.65 -6.33 23.24
N VAL A 76 -6.17 -7.36 22.54
CA VAL A 76 -5.25 -7.23 21.40
C VAL A 76 -5.71 -8.13 20.25
N LEU A 77 -5.90 -7.57 19.07
CA LEU A 77 -5.99 -8.28 17.81
C LEU A 77 -4.72 -8.02 17.01
N LEU A 78 -4.08 -9.09 16.55
CA LEU A 78 -2.99 -9.04 15.57
C LEU A 78 -3.52 -9.70 14.30
N GLU A 79 -3.69 -8.91 13.25
CA GLU A 79 -4.41 -9.31 12.05
C GLU A 79 -3.54 -9.38 10.80
N THR A 80 -3.68 -10.47 10.06
CA THR A 80 -3.13 -10.63 8.72
C THR A 80 -4.23 -10.39 7.70
N ALA A 81 -4.24 -9.23 7.07
CA ALA A 81 -5.19 -8.88 6.00
C ALA A 81 -4.60 -9.05 4.59
N TRP A 82 -3.32 -9.36 4.49
CA TRP A 82 -2.58 -9.67 3.26
C TRP A 82 -1.73 -10.90 3.48
N LEU A 83 -1.81 -11.92 2.59
CA LEU A 83 -0.98 -13.11 2.74
C LEU A 83 0.50 -12.76 2.62
N ASP A 84 1.18 -12.94 3.72
CA ASP A 84 2.56 -13.40 3.72
C ASP A 84 2.50 -14.95 3.65
N ASP A 85 3.05 -15.56 2.59
CA ASP A 85 3.04 -17.03 2.40
C ASP A 85 3.50 -17.82 3.63
N ALA A 86 4.14 -17.15 4.58
CA ALA A 86 4.64 -17.72 5.81
C ALA A 86 3.66 -17.65 6.98
N TYR A 87 2.58 -16.83 6.94
CA TYR A 87 1.78 -16.59 8.15
C TYR A 87 0.31 -16.19 7.87
N PRO A 88 -0.54 -17.16 7.49
CA PRO A 88 -1.94 -16.89 7.14
C PRO A 88 -2.87 -16.85 8.36
N ARG A 89 -2.48 -16.27 9.49
CA ARG A 89 -3.24 -16.33 10.75
C ARG A 89 -3.39 -14.97 11.39
N SER A 90 -4.56 -14.78 12.03
CA SER A 90 -4.81 -13.69 12.97
C SER A 90 -4.95 -14.24 14.39
N TRP A 91 -4.52 -13.44 15.39
CA TRP A 91 -4.56 -13.80 16.81
C TRP A 91 -5.38 -12.78 17.58
N LEU A 92 -6.28 -13.28 18.43
CA LEU A 92 -7.04 -12.48 19.36
C LEU A 92 -6.65 -12.86 20.79
N PHE A 93 -6.36 -11.84 21.58
CA PHE A 93 -6.02 -11.93 22.99
C PHE A 93 -7.08 -11.16 23.78
N LEU A 94 -7.86 -11.86 24.58
CA LEU A 94 -9.01 -11.32 25.29
C LEU A 94 -8.92 -11.67 26.80
N HIS A 95 -9.42 -10.78 27.64
CA HIS A 95 -9.53 -10.98 29.08
C HIS A 95 -8.18 -11.31 29.73
N PRO A 96 -7.24 -10.35 29.81
CA PRO A 96 -5.95 -10.57 30.43
C PRO A 96 -6.11 -10.93 31.91
N VAL A 97 -5.26 -11.84 32.40
CA VAL A 97 -5.19 -12.17 33.85
C VAL A 97 -4.38 -11.12 34.62
N GLU A 98 -3.51 -10.42 33.91
CA GLU A 98 -2.68 -9.34 34.43
C GLU A 98 -2.33 -8.38 33.30
N VAL A 99 -2.14 -7.09 33.63
CA VAL A 99 -1.56 -6.08 32.74
C VAL A 99 -0.25 -5.60 33.36
N ILE A 100 0.84 -5.74 32.59
CA ILE A 100 2.17 -5.30 33.00
C ILE A 100 2.59 -4.07 32.19
N ARG A 101 3.17 -3.08 32.88
CA ARG A 101 3.54 -1.79 32.30
C ARG A 101 4.94 -1.36 32.72
N ALA A 102 5.58 -0.57 31.88
CA ALA A 102 6.73 0.25 32.24
C ALA A 102 6.46 1.70 31.88
N ASN A 103 6.55 2.59 32.85
CA ASN A 103 6.38 4.05 32.69
C ASN A 103 7.74 4.76 32.65
N ALA A 104 8.80 4.09 33.08
CA ALA A 104 10.15 4.61 33.07
C ALA A 104 11.14 3.60 32.47
N LEU A 105 12.22 4.09 31.86
CA LEU A 105 13.23 3.26 31.18
C LEU A 105 13.90 2.22 32.10
N ASN A 106 14.08 2.57 33.39
CA ASN A 106 14.68 1.68 34.38
C ASN A 106 13.77 0.53 34.81
N GLU A 107 12.49 0.55 34.44
CA GLU A 107 11.53 -0.54 34.71
C GLU A 107 11.57 -1.64 33.64
N LEU A 108 12.15 -1.38 32.47
CA LEU A 108 12.18 -2.30 31.33
C LEU A 108 12.86 -3.65 31.66
N PRO A 109 14.00 -3.72 32.36
CA PRO A 109 14.61 -5.03 32.70
C PRO A 109 13.63 -5.91 33.49
N ARG A 110 12.98 -5.33 34.50
CA ARG A 110 11.98 -6.03 35.30
C ARG A 110 10.76 -6.46 34.49
N LEU A 111 10.31 -5.61 33.57
CA LEU A 111 9.21 -5.94 32.66
C LEU A 111 9.52 -7.23 31.89
N PHE A 112 10.71 -7.32 31.27
CA PHE A 112 11.11 -8.53 30.55
C PHE A 112 11.27 -9.76 31.43
N GLU A 113 11.76 -9.62 32.66
CA GLU A 113 11.81 -10.71 33.62
C GLU A 113 10.40 -11.25 33.96
N VAL A 114 9.44 -10.34 34.10
CA VAL A 114 8.03 -10.72 34.37
C VAL A 114 7.44 -11.41 33.14
N ILE A 115 7.70 -10.92 31.93
CA ILE A 115 7.29 -11.55 30.67
C ILE A 115 7.83 -12.99 30.62
N GLU A 116 9.15 -13.18 30.80
CA GLU A 116 9.78 -14.50 30.73
C GLU A 116 9.18 -15.48 31.75
N ARG A 117 8.82 -15.02 32.96
CA ARG A 117 8.16 -15.83 33.97
C ARG A 117 6.77 -16.29 33.53
N HIS A 118 5.93 -15.38 33.04
CA HIS A 118 4.61 -15.74 32.56
C HIS A 118 4.64 -16.70 31.36
N LEU A 119 5.63 -16.60 30.50
CA LEU A 119 5.82 -17.57 29.42
C LEU A 119 6.21 -18.95 29.95
N GLN A 120 7.05 -19.02 31.01
CA GLN A 120 7.38 -20.30 31.70
C GLN A 120 6.15 -20.91 32.39
N ASP A 121 5.23 -20.06 32.88
CA ASP A 121 3.95 -20.48 33.46
C ASP A 121 2.91 -20.89 32.39
N GLY A 122 3.28 -20.90 31.12
CA GLY A 122 2.42 -21.30 29.99
C GLY A 122 1.46 -20.22 29.49
N LEU A 123 1.65 -18.98 29.91
CA LEU A 123 0.80 -17.84 29.54
C LEU A 123 1.34 -17.12 28.25
N HIS A 124 0.43 -16.49 27.53
CA HIS A 124 0.76 -15.65 26.38
C HIS A 124 0.85 -14.20 26.81
N VAL A 125 1.71 -13.42 26.15
CA VAL A 125 1.88 -11.99 26.44
C VAL A 125 1.80 -11.20 25.13
N ALA A 126 0.89 -10.22 25.04
CA ALA A 126 0.70 -9.41 23.83
C ALA A 126 0.57 -7.92 24.17
N GLY A 127 1.14 -7.05 23.35
CA GLY A 127 1.14 -5.60 23.60
C GLY A 127 2.14 -4.84 22.77
N PHE A 128 2.71 -3.77 23.35
CA PHE A 128 3.63 -2.88 22.61
C PHE A 128 4.79 -2.35 23.47
N LEU A 129 5.85 -1.92 22.76
CA LEU A 129 6.90 -1.04 23.26
C LEU A 129 6.88 0.25 22.45
N SER A 130 6.94 1.40 23.11
CA SER A 130 7.11 2.70 22.50
C SER A 130 8.55 2.89 21.99
N TYR A 131 8.74 3.72 20.96
CA TYR A 131 10.06 4.03 20.38
C TYR A 131 11.08 4.46 21.44
N GLU A 132 10.64 5.21 22.44
CA GLU A 132 11.47 5.74 23.52
C GLU A 132 12.13 4.66 24.37
N CYS A 133 11.60 3.43 24.40
CA CYS A 133 12.29 2.29 25.01
C CYS A 133 13.67 2.05 24.40
N GLY A 134 13.90 2.51 23.17
CA GLY A 134 15.20 2.49 22.50
C GLY A 134 16.33 3.15 23.30
N HIS A 135 16.02 4.16 24.09
CA HIS A 135 17.01 4.85 24.94
C HIS A 135 17.52 4.01 26.09
N HIS A 136 16.75 3.00 26.53
CA HIS A 136 17.24 1.99 27.45
C HIS A 136 18.27 1.06 26.80
N PHE A 137 18.01 0.66 25.56
CA PHE A 137 18.85 -0.28 24.82
C PHE A 137 20.10 0.37 24.21
N GLU A 138 20.05 1.68 23.96
CA GLU A 138 21.15 2.51 23.44
C GLU A 138 21.49 3.64 24.45
N PRO A 139 22.07 3.32 25.63
CA PRO A 139 22.25 4.29 26.71
C PRO A 139 23.18 5.44 26.37
N GLN A 140 24.04 5.30 25.37
CA GLN A 140 24.91 6.39 24.88
C GLN A 140 24.12 7.49 24.13
N SER A 141 22.86 7.24 23.82
CA SER A 141 21.97 8.28 23.23
C SER A 141 21.71 9.43 24.20
N ASN A 142 22.11 9.30 25.45
CA ASN A 142 22.19 10.26 26.58
C ASN A 142 21.09 11.31 26.59
N ILE A 143 19.85 10.88 26.83
CA ILE A 143 18.67 11.69 26.68
C ILE A 143 18.10 12.00 28.05
N SER A 144 18.19 13.25 28.44
CA SER A 144 17.32 13.78 29.50
C SER A 144 15.87 13.72 28.98
N SER A 145 15.00 13.01 29.70
CA SER A 145 13.59 12.87 29.38
C SER A 145 12.92 14.22 29.13
N ARG A 146 12.79 14.63 27.87
CA ARG A 146 11.90 15.73 27.48
C ARG A 146 10.46 15.22 27.56
N GLY A 147 9.81 15.47 28.69
CA GLY A 147 8.40 15.23 28.89
C GLY A 147 8.08 13.81 29.39
N THR A 148 7.32 13.71 30.46
CA THR A 148 6.62 12.50 30.84
C THR A 148 5.52 12.28 29.81
N THR A 149 5.62 11.22 29.02
CA THR A 149 4.52 10.76 28.16
C THR A 149 3.34 10.41 29.08
N LYS A 150 2.13 10.82 28.72
CA LYS A 150 0.92 10.35 29.43
C LYS A 150 0.72 8.82 29.24
N ASP A 151 1.36 8.27 28.23
CA ASP A 151 1.26 6.86 27.86
C ASP A 151 2.42 6.06 28.43
N PRO A 152 2.20 4.78 28.80
CA PRO A 152 3.28 3.91 29.23
C PRO A 152 4.30 3.71 28.10
N LEU A 153 5.58 3.59 28.47
CA LEU A 153 6.65 3.26 27.53
C LEU A 153 6.47 1.84 26.98
N ALA A 154 5.95 0.92 27.80
CA ALA A 154 5.57 -0.42 27.38
C ALA A 154 4.30 -0.85 28.10
N TRP A 155 3.45 -1.55 27.36
CA TRP A 155 2.20 -2.13 27.87
C TRP A 155 2.02 -3.52 27.29
N PHE A 156 1.73 -4.50 28.16
CA PHE A 156 1.46 -5.89 27.78
C PHE A 156 0.37 -6.49 28.62
N GLY A 157 -0.64 -7.07 27.97
CA GLY A 157 -1.59 -7.97 28.60
C GLY A 157 -1.01 -9.39 28.69
N VAL A 158 -1.31 -10.09 29.78
CA VAL A 158 -0.97 -11.49 30.03
C VAL A 158 -2.22 -12.34 29.92
N TYR A 159 -2.22 -13.38 29.09
CA TYR A 159 -3.42 -14.13 28.72
C TYR A 159 -3.23 -15.62 28.92
N LYS A 160 -4.28 -16.32 29.40
CA LYS A 160 -4.27 -17.77 29.54
C LYS A 160 -4.18 -18.53 28.22
N GLY A 161 -4.60 -17.90 27.14
CA GLY A 161 -4.58 -18.46 25.81
C GLY A 161 -4.84 -17.41 24.75
N THR A 162 -4.79 -17.81 23.51
CA THR A 162 -5.10 -16.97 22.36
C THR A 162 -6.09 -17.69 21.44
N TYR A 163 -6.95 -16.92 20.80
CA TYR A 163 -7.79 -17.42 19.73
C TYR A 163 -7.10 -17.14 18.39
N VAL A 164 -7.13 -18.14 17.52
CA VAL A 164 -6.49 -18.07 16.19
C VAL A 164 -7.54 -18.22 15.11
N PHE A 165 -7.51 -17.36 14.14
CA PHE A 165 -8.26 -17.46 12.89
C PHE A 165 -7.30 -17.78 11.74
N ASP A 166 -7.53 -18.90 11.05
CA ASP A 166 -6.73 -19.32 9.90
C ASP A 166 -7.42 -18.84 8.60
N HIS A 167 -6.76 -17.93 7.89
CA HIS A 167 -7.31 -17.30 6.70
C HIS A 167 -7.38 -18.21 5.46
N VAL A 168 -6.71 -19.36 5.48
CA VAL A 168 -6.75 -20.34 4.38
C VAL A 168 -7.96 -21.25 4.53
N THR A 169 -8.20 -21.71 5.76
CA THR A 169 -9.25 -22.70 6.06
C THR A 169 -10.53 -22.07 6.58
N GLY A 170 -10.49 -20.81 7.06
CA GLY A 170 -11.60 -20.15 7.75
C GLY A 170 -11.88 -20.73 9.14
N GLN A 171 -11.02 -21.63 9.64
CA GLN A 171 -11.20 -22.24 10.93
C GLN A 171 -10.75 -21.32 12.07
N THR A 172 -11.48 -21.38 13.16
CA THR A 172 -11.17 -20.69 14.42
C THR A 172 -10.82 -21.70 15.51
N THR A 173 -9.99 -21.28 16.46
CA THR A 173 -9.80 -22.01 17.72
C THR A 173 -11.16 -22.20 18.42
N PRO A 174 -11.48 -23.39 18.94
CA PRO A 174 -12.72 -23.63 19.67
C PRO A 174 -12.92 -22.63 20.83
N GLY A 175 -14.17 -22.13 20.98
CA GLY A 175 -14.52 -21.17 22.02
C GLY A 175 -14.40 -19.70 21.64
N LEU A 176 -13.94 -19.37 20.43
CA LEU A 176 -14.09 -18.02 19.91
C LEU A 176 -15.58 -17.76 19.63
N PRO A 177 -16.16 -16.63 20.09
CA PRO A 177 -17.53 -16.28 19.78
C PRO A 177 -17.75 -16.25 18.27
N VAL A 178 -18.66 -17.08 17.74
CA VAL A 178 -18.91 -17.22 16.30
C VAL A 178 -20.02 -16.28 15.84
N ASP A 179 -20.94 -15.93 16.73
CA ASP A 179 -22.08 -15.08 16.42
C ASP A 179 -21.88 -13.66 16.96
N PRO A 180 -22.26 -12.63 16.19
CA PRO A 180 -22.34 -11.28 16.75
C PRO A 180 -23.31 -11.29 17.93
N PRO A 181 -23.08 -10.49 18.98
CA PRO A 181 -24.04 -10.37 20.08
C PRO A 181 -25.42 -10.06 19.50
N SER A 182 -26.42 -10.87 19.84
CA SER A 182 -27.79 -10.75 19.36
C SER A 182 -28.33 -9.37 19.77
N GLY A 183 -28.39 -8.44 18.82
CA GLY A 183 -28.86 -7.08 19.04
C GLY A 183 -28.08 -6.00 18.29
N SER A 184 -26.97 -6.28 17.69
CA SER A 184 -26.34 -5.34 16.76
C SER A 184 -27.16 -5.33 15.46
N ALA A 185 -28.24 -4.54 15.44
CA ALA A 185 -28.74 -4.01 14.18
C ALA A 185 -27.52 -3.38 13.51
N ALA A 186 -27.17 -3.87 12.32
CA ALA A 186 -26.15 -3.27 11.47
C ALA A 186 -26.63 -1.89 10.99
N GLU A 187 -26.96 -0.98 11.91
CA GLU A 187 -26.87 0.43 11.65
C GLU A 187 -25.38 0.67 11.42
N GLN A 188 -25.07 1.04 10.20
CA GLN A 188 -23.72 1.43 9.77
C GLN A 188 -23.22 2.50 10.74
N VAL A 189 -22.60 2.06 11.85
CA VAL A 189 -21.92 2.96 12.78
C VAL A 189 -20.74 3.53 12.01
N ARG A 190 -20.92 4.74 11.53
CA ARG A 190 -19.96 5.44 10.69
C ARG A 190 -18.89 6.05 11.58
N ALA A 191 -17.65 5.94 11.15
CA ALA A 191 -16.56 6.74 11.68
C ALA A 191 -16.39 7.99 10.82
N ASN A 192 -16.12 9.13 11.43
CA ASN A 192 -15.90 10.40 10.75
C ASN A 192 -14.56 10.98 11.15
N ILE A 193 -13.74 11.34 10.16
CA ILE A 193 -12.46 12.04 10.34
C ILE A 193 -12.62 13.45 9.80
N SER A 194 -12.22 14.45 10.59
CA SER A 194 -12.22 15.86 10.18
C SER A 194 -10.99 16.59 10.70
N GLY A 195 -10.68 17.75 10.15
CA GLY A 195 -9.57 18.58 10.62
C GLY A 195 -8.18 17.96 10.45
N LEU A 196 -7.99 17.02 9.49
CA LEU A 196 -6.71 16.37 9.24
C LEU A 196 -5.64 17.39 8.85
N ARG A 197 -4.56 17.48 9.63
CA ARG A 197 -3.43 18.39 9.43
C ARG A 197 -2.15 17.82 9.98
N LEU A 198 -1.00 18.22 9.42
CA LEU A 198 0.31 17.98 10.05
C LEU A 198 0.54 18.98 11.18
N ASP A 199 1.29 18.60 12.19
CA ASP A 199 1.70 19.46 13.32
C ASP A 199 2.92 20.33 12.98
N ILE A 200 3.40 20.28 11.76
CA ILE A 200 4.45 21.13 11.18
C ILE A 200 4.00 21.61 9.80
N ASP A 201 4.25 22.88 9.51
CA ASP A 201 4.00 23.42 8.18
C ASP A 201 5.10 23.06 7.18
N ARG A 202 4.89 23.37 5.91
CA ARG A 202 5.84 23.05 4.82
C ARG A 202 7.21 23.67 5.07
N GLU A 203 7.25 24.94 5.45
CA GLU A 203 8.50 25.68 5.65
C GLU A 203 9.31 25.07 6.81
N GLY A 204 8.67 24.83 7.96
CA GLY A 204 9.29 24.21 9.12
C GLY A 204 9.78 22.79 8.82
N TYR A 205 8.99 21.99 8.06
CA TYR A 205 9.43 20.65 7.65
C TYR A 205 10.68 20.72 6.77
N CYS A 206 10.68 21.59 5.76
CA CYS A 206 11.82 21.75 4.86
C CYS A 206 13.08 22.21 5.59
N GLN A 207 12.94 23.14 6.55
CA GLN A 207 14.06 23.59 7.40
C GLN A 207 14.67 22.41 8.20
N GLN A 208 13.85 21.53 8.77
CA GLN A 208 14.34 20.36 9.50
C GLN A 208 15.04 19.34 8.57
N VAL A 209 14.54 19.14 7.37
CA VAL A 209 15.19 18.28 6.36
C VAL A 209 16.57 18.82 6.01
N GLU A 210 16.72 20.13 5.75
CA GLU A 210 18.02 20.74 5.47
C GLU A 210 18.98 20.58 6.64
N ARG A 211 18.51 20.76 7.88
CA ARG A 211 19.31 20.55 9.09
C ARG A 211 19.81 19.11 9.20
N ILE A 212 18.98 18.11 8.84
CA ILE A 212 19.41 16.71 8.79
C ILE A 212 20.49 16.52 7.72
N ARG A 213 20.33 17.13 6.54
CA ARG A 213 21.34 17.07 5.48
C ARG A 213 22.68 17.67 5.91
N GLU A 214 22.66 18.73 6.73
CA GLU A 214 23.88 19.27 7.36
C GLU A 214 24.58 18.25 8.26
N TYR A 215 23.84 17.51 9.11
CA TYR A 215 24.38 16.41 9.91
C TYR A 215 24.97 15.30 9.06
N ILE A 216 24.32 14.97 7.94
CA ILE A 216 24.82 13.95 6.99
C ILE A 216 26.11 14.46 6.32
N ALA A 217 26.15 15.71 5.88
CA ALA A 217 27.34 16.33 5.28
C ALA A 217 28.52 16.42 6.27
N ALA A 218 28.23 16.62 7.56
CA ALA A 218 29.24 16.59 8.62
C ALA A 218 29.74 15.17 8.96
N GLY A 219 29.09 14.13 8.44
CA GLY A 219 29.44 12.74 8.70
C GLY A 219 28.88 12.16 10.01
N ASP A 220 27.95 12.85 10.65
CA ASP A 220 27.31 12.41 11.90
C ASP A 220 26.41 11.20 11.68
N THR A 221 25.72 11.15 10.54
CA THR A 221 24.84 10.05 10.16
C THR A 221 24.84 9.88 8.63
N TYR A 222 24.51 8.68 8.13
CA TYR A 222 24.33 8.41 6.70
C TYR A 222 22.88 8.66 6.25
N GLN A 223 21.95 8.45 7.16
CA GLN A 223 20.52 8.61 6.95
C GLN A 223 19.82 8.80 8.30
N ALA A 224 18.81 9.66 8.34
CA ALA A 224 17.90 9.77 9.49
C ALA A 224 16.45 9.66 9.03
N ASN A 225 15.66 8.85 9.71
CA ASN A 225 14.21 8.78 9.49
C ASN A 225 13.54 9.92 10.28
N PHE A 226 13.21 11.03 9.59
CA PHE A 226 12.55 12.18 10.18
C PHE A 226 11.03 12.00 10.18
N THR A 227 10.40 12.29 11.32
CA THR A 227 8.95 12.08 11.47
C THR A 227 8.24 13.29 12.08
N THR A 228 6.97 13.43 11.74
CA THR A 228 6.03 14.42 12.25
C THR A 228 4.69 13.74 12.57
N ARG A 229 3.70 14.48 13.05
CA ARG A 229 2.38 13.95 13.41
C ARG A 229 1.30 14.52 12.51
N ALA A 230 0.46 13.64 12.01
CA ALA A 230 -0.85 14.00 11.50
C ALA A 230 -1.86 13.94 12.65
N ARG A 231 -2.61 15.01 12.84
CA ARG A 231 -3.65 15.13 13.87
C ARG A 231 -4.99 15.39 13.22
N PHE A 232 -6.04 14.83 13.79
CA PHE A 232 -7.40 14.96 13.29
C PHE A 232 -8.44 14.76 14.40
N ASP A 233 -9.63 15.29 14.17
CA ASP A 233 -10.79 15.05 15.03
C ASP A 233 -11.46 13.75 14.55
N TYR A 234 -11.94 12.96 15.50
CA TYR A 234 -12.54 11.66 15.26
C TYR A 234 -13.86 11.52 16.02
N GLU A 235 -14.88 11.05 15.32
CA GLU A 235 -16.19 10.70 15.88
C GLU A 235 -16.61 9.33 15.39
N GLY A 236 -17.19 8.52 16.28
CA GLY A 236 -17.77 7.21 15.94
C GLY A 236 -17.07 6.01 16.56
N CYS A 237 -17.23 4.84 15.95
CA CYS A 237 -16.74 3.56 16.48
C CYS A 237 -15.30 3.27 16.00
N PRO A 238 -14.33 3.02 16.91
CA PRO A 238 -12.95 2.65 16.55
C PRO A 238 -12.88 1.38 15.68
N ALA A 239 -13.74 0.39 15.95
CA ALA A 239 -13.83 -0.83 15.16
C ALA A 239 -14.26 -0.56 13.71
N ALA A 240 -15.23 0.33 13.50
CA ALA A 240 -15.66 0.74 12.18
C ALA A 240 -14.54 1.44 11.42
N LEU A 241 -13.78 2.33 12.09
CA LEU A 241 -12.63 2.99 11.48
C LEU A 241 -11.53 1.99 11.13
N PHE A 242 -11.20 1.06 12.02
CA PHE A 242 -10.19 0.03 11.74
C PHE A 242 -10.60 -0.83 10.55
N SER A 243 -11.84 -1.32 10.53
CA SER A 243 -12.39 -2.11 9.42
C SER A 243 -12.30 -1.37 8.09
N TYR A 244 -12.70 -0.11 8.09
CA TYR A 244 -12.66 0.77 6.93
C TYR A 244 -11.24 0.99 6.39
N LEU A 245 -10.28 1.26 7.27
CA LEU A 245 -8.89 1.48 6.89
C LEU A 245 -8.20 0.18 6.45
N ARG A 246 -8.51 -0.95 7.11
CA ARG A 246 -8.00 -2.27 6.77
C ARG A 246 -8.36 -2.70 5.34
N GLU A 247 -9.57 -2.42 4.88
CA GLU A 247 -9.99 -2.74 3.52
C GLU A 247 -9.18 -1.97 2.45
N ARG A 248 -8.68 -0.79 2.82
CA ARG A 248 -7.89 0.09 1.96
C ARG A 248 -6.39 -0.13 2.02
N GLN A 249 -5.93 -0.58 3.17
CA GLN A 249 -4.54 -0.82 3.49
C GLN A 249 -4.37 -2.25 4.01
N ARG A 250 -4.58 -3.23 3.12
CA ARG A 250 -4.37 -4.62 3.50
C ARG A 250 -2.88 -4.86 3.72
N VAL A 251 -2.55 -5.33 4.91
CA VAL A 251 -1.18 -5.53 5.37
C VAL A 251 -1.02 -6.88 6.07
N PRO A 252 0.20 -7.44 6.09
CA PRO A 252 0.44 -8.72 6.77
C PRO A 252 0.52 -8.60 8.29
N TYR A 253 0.79 -7.43 8.85
CA TYR A 253 1.05 -7.24 10.29
C TYR A 253 0.18 -6.12 10.89
N GLY A 254 -1.12 -6.17 10.65
CA GLY A 254 -2.08 -5.27 11.27
C GLY A 254 -2.23 -5.55 12.77
N ALA A 255 -2.65 -4.52 13.52
CA ALA A 255 -2.97 -4.68 14.93
C ALA A 255 -4.08 -3.71 15.35
N PHE A 256 -4.98 -4.18 16.20
CA PHE A 256 -5.99 -3.35 16.84
C PHE A 256 -5.98 -3.64 18.33
N LEU A 257 -5.66 -2.64 19.15
CA LEU A 257 -5.54 -2.75 20.60
C LEU A 257 -6.53 -1.80 21.27
N HIS A 258 -7.17 -2.27 22.33
CA HIS A 258 -7.92 -1.45 23.27
C HIS A 258 -7.13 -1.41 24.56
N VAL A 259 -6.51 -0.29 24.88
CA VAL A 259 -5.58 -0.12 26.00
C VAL A 259 -6.02 1.07 26.83
N ASP A 260 -6.41 0.82 28.08
CA ASP A 260 -6.97 1.86 28.96
C ASP A 260 -8.16 2.60 28.29
N GLN A 261 -8.02 3.89 28.04
CA GLN A 261 -9.02 4.74 27.38
C GLN A 261 -8.61 5.12 25.94
N GLN A 262 -7.73 4.33 25.31
CA GLN A 262 -7.26 4.60 23.97
C GLN A 262 -7.33 3.37 23.07
N TYR A 263 -7.40 3.62 21.78
CA TYR A 263 -7.33 2.58 20.76
C TYR A 263 -6.11 2.80 19.88
N ILE A 264 -5.38 1.72 19.62
CA ILE A 264 -4.23 1.72 18.72
C ILE A 264 -4.60 0.92 17.48
N LEU A 265 -4.66 1.58 16.33
CA LEU A 265 -5.01 1.03 15.04
C LEU A 265 -3.75 1.01 14.17
N SER A 266 -3.11 -0.13 14.01
CA SER A 266 -1.87 -0.28 13.23
C SER A 266 -2.14 -1.04 11.95
N LEU A 267 -1.78 -0.43 10.81
CA LEU A 267 -1.85 -1.03 9.47
C LEU A 267 -0.42 -1.22 8.94
N SER A 268 0.41 -1.90 9.74
CA SER A 268 1.82 -2.04 9.45
C SER A 268 2.11 -3.09 8.37
N PRO A 269 2.85 -2.76 7.32
CA PRO A 269 3.35 -3.71 6.34
C PRO A 269 4.67 -4.36 6.78
N GLU A 270 5.35 -3.85 7.83
CA GLU A 270 6.75 -4.18 8.13
C GLU A 270 6.89 -5.15 9.29
N LEU A 271 7.57 -6.28 9.05
CA LEU A 271 7.97 -7.22 10.09
C LEU A 271 9.23 -6.71 10.79
N PHE A 272 9.12 -6.42 12.09
CA PHE A 272 10.28 -6.14 12.93
C PHE A 272 11.09 -7.43 13.15
N PHE A 273 10.49 -8.43 13.77
CA PHE A 273 11.03 -9.79 13.79
C PHE A 273 9.94 -10.83 14.06
N ARG A 274 10.23 -12.07 13.65
CA ARG A 274 9.49 -13.28 13.98
C ARG A 274 10.44 -14.34 14.49
N ILE A 275 10.04 -15.05 15.54
CA ILE A 275 10.79 -16.18 16.12
C ILE A 275 9.91 -17.42 16.04
N GLU A 276 10.43 -18.46 15.41
CA GLU A 276 9.82 -19.79 15.30
C GLU A 276 10.93 -20.84 15.44
N ASP A 277 10.76 -21.83 16.30
CA ASP A 277 11.70 -22.94 16.50
C ASP A 277 13.17 -22.48 16.68
N GLY A 278 13.36 -21.39 17.45
CA GLY A 278 14.67 -20.80 17.71
C GLY A 278 15.31 -20.09 16.51
N ARG A 279 14.59 -19.90 15.39
CA ARG A 279 14.98 -19.09 14.25
C ARG A 279 14.33 -17.72 14.32
N ILE A 280 15.14 -16.69 14.25
CA ILE A 280 14.67 -15.30 14.13
C ILE A 280 14.73 -14.86 12.65
N THR A 281 13.69 -14.19 12.19
CA THR A 281 13.57 -13.62 10.85
C THR A 281 13.16 -12.17 10.95
N THR A 282 13.79 -11.28 10.18
CA THR A 282 13.45 -9.86 10.05
C THR A 282 13.22 -9.53 8.58
N ARG A 283 12.35 -8.54 8.29
CA ARG A 283 12.06 -8.13 6.91
C ARG A 283 11.98 -6.60 6.80
N PRO A 284 13.14 -5.93 6.82
CA PRO A 284 13.18 -4.48 6.64
C PRO A 284 12.71 -4.07 5.24
N MET A 285 12.14 -2.88 5.16
CA MET A 285 11.60 -2.28 3.94
C MET A 285 12.32 -0.96 3.63
N LYS A 286 12.94 -0.87 2.45
CA LYS A 286 13.52 0.37 1.91
C LYS A 286 13.43 0.37 0.39
N GLY A 287 13.08 1.52 -0.18
CA GLY A 287 12.79 1.68 -1.59
C GLY A 287 11.30 1.54 -1.88
N THR A 288 10.67 2.67 -2.22
CA THR A 288 9.23 2.76 -2.49
C THR A 288 9.02 3.36 -3.87
N ALA A 289 8.04 2.83 -4.58
CA ALA A 289 7.57 3.42 -5.84
C ALA A 289 6.04 3.41 -5.88
N ARG A 290 5.46 4.38 -6.59
CA ARG A 290 4.03 4.35 -6.88
C ARG A 290 3.67 3.12 -7.72
N ARG A 291 2.42 2.69 -7.64
CA ARG A 291 1.87 1.71 -8.57
C ARG A 291 1.86 2.28 -9.99
N GLY A 292 2.09 1.42 -10.97
CA GLY A 292 1.74 1.73 -12.35
C GLY A 292 0.22 1.82 -12.51
N ARG A 293 -0.24 2.41 -13.59
CA ARG A 293 -1.66 2.54 -13.91
C ARG A 293 -2.23 1.27 -14.53
N SER A 294 -1.35 0.41 -15.09
CA SER A 294 -1.68 -0.92 -15.62
C SER A 294 -0.71 -1.96 -15.09
N LEU A 295 -1.02 -3.25 -15.31
CA LEU A 295 -0.15 -4.36 -14.93
C LEU A 295 1.23 -4.28 -15.61
N GLU A 296 1.28 -3.86 -16.87
CA GLU A 296 2.52 -3.71 -17.64
C GLU A 296 3.37 -2.55 -17.10
N GLU A 297 2.75 -1.44 -16.74
CA GLU A 297 3.43 -0.31 -16.10
C GLU A 297 3.96 -0.69 -14.73
N ASP A 298 3.18 -1.41 -13.91
CA ASP A 298 3.63 -1.99 -12.64
C ASP A 298 4.88 -2.85 -12.80
N GLN A 299 4.90 -3.71 -13.83
CA GLN A 299 6.05 -4.58 -14.10
C GLN A 299 7.29 -3.77 -14.52
N ARG A 300 7.12 -2.68 -15.28
CA ARG A 300 8.22 -1.76 -15.64
C ARG A 300 8.77 -1.05 -14.42
N ILE A 301 7.90 -0.50 -13.57
CA ILE A 301 8.29 0.21 -12.34
C ILE A 301 8.95 -0.77 -11.36
N ARG A 302 8.44 -2.00 -11.23
CA ARG A 302 9.07 -3.05 -10.42
C ARG A 302 10.50 -3.33 -10.85
N LYS A 303 10.74 -3.51 -12.16
CA LYS A 303 12.08 -3.74 -12.71
C LYS A 303 13.00 -2.54 -12.47
N TRP A 304 12.47 -1.33 -12.69
CA TRP A 304 13.22 -0.11 -12.41
C TRP A 304 13.62 -0.02 -10.94
N LEU A 305 12.68 -0.22 -10.02
CA LEU A 305 12.95 -0.16 -8.57
C LEU A 305 14.02 -1.16 -8.14
N GLN A 306 14.00 -2.38 -8.71
CA GLN A 306 15.03 -3.40 -8.45
C GLN A 306 16.42 -3.03 -8.98
N GLN A 307 16.51 -2.14 -9.95
CA GLN A 307 17.78 -1.77 -10.61
C GLN A 307 18.29 -0.39 -10.18
N ASP A 308 17.43 0.46 -9.61
CA ASP A 308 17.76 1.81 -9.21
C ASP A 308 18.89 1.85 -8.16
N PRO A 309 20.03 2.49 -8.45
CA PRO A 309 21.20 2.45 -7.58
C PRO A 309 20.96 3.04 -6.19
N LYS A 310 20.13 4.10 -6.09
CA LYS A 310 19.80 4.76 -4.81
C LYS A 310 19.02 3.82 -3.92
N ASN A 311 17.87 3.32 -4.39
CA ASN A 311 17.01 2.42 -3.62
C ASN A 311 17.73 1.13 -3.21
N ARG A 312 18.60 0.60 -4.09
CA ARG A 312 19.44 -0.57 -3.79
C ARG A 312 20.43 -0.30 -2.67
N SER A 313 21.15 0.82 -2.73
CA SER A 313 22.17 1.16 -1.70
C SER A 313 21.53 1.40 -0.35
N GLU A 314 20.38 2.09 -0.29
CA GLU A 314 19.63 2.30 0.95
C GLU A 314 19.15 0.96 1.55
N ASN A 315 18.62 0.05 0.72
CA ASN A 315 18.17 -1.25 1.19
C ASN A 315 19.34 -2.10 1.71
N VAL A 316 20.46 -2.18 0.96
CA VAL A 316 21.66 -2.94 1.36
C VAL A 316 22.25 -2.39 2.65
N MET A 317 22.25 -1.07 2.85
CA MET A 317 22.74 -0.46 4.10
C MET A 317 21.90 -0.93 5.32
N ILE A 318 20.58 -1.00 5.19
CA ILE A 318 19.73 -1.52 6.26
C ILE A 318 19.90 -3.03 6.45
N VAL A 319 20.08 -3.79 5.37
CA VAL A 319 20.40 -5.22 5.47
C VAL A 319 21.69 -5.45 6.26
N ASP A 320 22.75 -4.69 6.01
CA ASP A 320 24.00 -4.81 6.75
C ASP A 320 23.88 -4.40 8.22
N LEU A 321 23.11 -3.36 8.51
CA LEU A 321 22.79 -2.96 9.88
C LEU A 321 22.08 -4.10 10.62
N VAL A 322 21.02 -4.68 10.04
CA VAL A 322 20.25 -5.77 10.63
C VAL A 322 21.10 -7.05 10.77
N ARG A 323 21.94 -7.36 9.79
CA ARG A 323 22.89 -8.49 9.90
C ARG A 323 23.86 -8.31 11.08
N SER A 324 24.37 -7.10 11.27
CA SER A 324 25.23 -6.78 12.41
C SER A 324 24.49 -6.93 13.74
N ASP A 325 23.23 -6.43 13.80
CA ASP A 325 22.42 -6.52 15.00
C ASP A 325 22.05 -7.99 15.34
N LEU A 326 21.62 -8.77 14.34
CA LEU A 326 21.39 -10.21 14.52
C LEU A 326 22.66 -10.97 14.95
N GLY A 327 23.82 -10.56 14.44
CA GLY A 327 25.11 -11.16 14.83
C GLY A 327 25.41 -11.12 16.33
N LYS A 328 24.83 -10.16 17.06
CA LYS A 328 24.97 -10.01 18.52
C LYS A 328 24.30 -11.13 19.32
N ILE A 329 23.25 -11.75 18.76
CA ILE A 329 22.39 -12.74 19.42
C ILE A 329 22.35 -14.10 18.71
N ALA A 330 22.89 -14.19 17.51
CA ALA A 330 22.85 -15.40 16.69
C ALA A 330 23.98 -16.38 17.03
N GLN A 331 23.77 -17.64 16.70
CA GLN A 331 24.82 -18.64 16.61
C GLN A 331 25.81 -18.24 15.48
N ILE A 332 27.09 -18.44 15.73
CA ILE A 332 28.14 -18.08 14.77
C ILE A 332 27.89 -18.76 13.40
N GLY A 333 27.94 -17.99 12.32
CA GLY A 333 27.76 -18.48 10.97
C GLY A 333 26.31 -18.80 10.57
N SER A 334 25.30 -18.49 11.42
CA SER A 334 23.89 -18.75 11.13
C SER A 334 23.15 -17.59 10.47
N VAL A 335 23.69 -16.35 10.51
CA VAL A 335 23.06 -15.19 9.89
C VAL A 335 23.08 -15.32 8.38
N ARG A 336 21.93 -15.23 7.74
CA ARG A 336 21.74 -15.39 6.29
C ARG A 336 20.81 -14.32 5.74
N VAL A 337 21.11 -13.85 4.55
CA VAL A 337 20.15 -13.09 3.73
C VAL A 337 19.43 -14.10 2.85
N GLU A 338 18.14 -14.31 3.08
CA GLU A 338 17.32 -15.29 2.36
C GLU A 338 16.88 -14.71 1.00
N ASP A 339 16.33 -13.48 1.05
CA ASP A 339 15.90 -12.73 -0.11
C ASP A 339 16.48 -11.32 -0.05
N LEU A 340 16.97 -10.83 -1.17
CA LEU A 340 17.56 -9.51 -1.30
C LEU A 340 16.86 -8.72 -2.40
N LEU A 341 16.43 -7.48 -2.11
CA LEU A 341 15.86 -6.56 -3.07
C LEU A 341 14.58 -7.10 -3.77
N THR A 342 13.78 -7.84 -3.05
CA THR A 342 12.47 -8.31 -3.53
C THR A 342 11.49 -7.14 -3.55
N VAL A 343 10.78 -6.95 -4.66
CA VAL A 343 9.72 -5.93 -4.73
C VAL A 343 8.36 -6.57 -4.48
N GLU A 344 7.72 -6.17 -3.42
CA GLU A 344 6.36 -6.56 -3.05
C GLU A 344 5.36 -5.54 -3.59
N THR A 345 4.15 -6.03 -3.92
CA THR A 345 3.05 -5.18 -4.41
C THR A 345 2.04 -5.00 -3.30
N TYR A 346 1.80 -3.76 -2.90
CA TYR A 346 0.70 -3.36 -2.02
C TYR A 346 -0.39 -2.64 -2.83
N ASP A 347 -1.57 -2.44 -2.25
CA ASP A 347 -2.70 -1.82 -2.97
C ASP A 347 -2.37 -0.43 -3.55
N THR A 348 -1.52 0.34 -2.86
CA THR A 348 -1.20 1.73 -3.21
C THR A 348 0.23 1.97 -3.70
N LEU A 349 1.16 1.02 -3.49
CA LEU A 349 2.57 1.20 -3.78
C LEU A 349 3.30 -0.12 -4.05
N LEU A 350 4.48 -0.01 -4.65
CA LEU A 350 5.49 -1.06 -4.74
C LEU A 350 6.55 -0.80 -3.67
N GLN A 351 6.95 -1.84 -2.93
CA GLN A 351 7.89 -1.74 -1.84
C GLN A 351 9.02 -2.75 -1.99
N MET A 352 10.25 -2.29 -1.87
CA MET A 352 11.41 -3.18 -1.85
C MET A 352 11.67 -3.67 -0.44
N THR A 353 11.82 -5.00 -0.29
CA THR A 353 12.06 -5.70 0.97
C THR A 353 13.29 -6.59 0.86
N SER A 354 13.88 -6.91 1.99
CA SER A 354 14.91 -7.94 2.10
C SER A 354 14.64 -8.78 3.34
N THR A 355 14.86 -10.09 3.27
CA THR A 355 14.63 -11.02 4.36
C THR A 355 15.95 -11.52 4.93
N ILE A 356 16.16 -11.31 6.22
CA ILE A 356 17.35 -11.77 6.94
C ILE A 356 16.91 -12.72 8.05
N SER A 357 17.60 -13.84 8.20
CA SER A 357 17.34 -14.81 9.26
C SER A 357 18.60 -15.25 9.97
N ALA A 358 18.42 -15.74 11.19
CA ALA A 358 19.48 -16.33 12.00
C ALA A 358 18.93 -17.40 12.96
N ARG A 359 19.78 -18.29 13.46
CA ARG A 359 19.47 -19.11 14.64
C ARG A 359 19.92 -18.37 15.89
N LEU A 360 19.01 -18.22 16.84
CA LEU A 360 19.34 -17.66 18.15
C LEU A 360 20.31 -18.57 18.91
N ARG A 361 21.17 -17.96 19.73
CA ARG A 361 21.92 -18.72 20.71
C ARG A 361 20.93 -19.38 21.70
N PRO A 362 21.25 -20.58 22.24
CA PRO A 362 20.50 -21.11 23.36
C PRO A 362 20.41 -20.08 24.49
N ASP A 363 19.28 -20.05 25.19
CA ASP A 363 19.04 -19.18 26.36
C ASP A 363 19.05 -17.67 26.11
N THR A 364 19.05 -17.22 24.84
CA THR A 364 18.89 -15.80 24.52
C THR A 364 17.54 -15.30 25.04
N SER A 365 17.53 -14.35 25.97
CA SER A 365 16.32 -13.74 26.52
C SER A 365 15.65 -12.77 25.53
N PHE A 366 14.37 -12.50 25.70
CA PHE A 366 13.67 -11.47 24.90
C PHE A 366 14.25 -10.08 25.15
N HIS A 367 14.72 -9.79 26.38
CA HIS A 367 15.43 -8.54 26.66
C HIS A 367 16.68 -8.38 25.78
N GLU A 368 17.51 -9.44 25.63
CA GLU A 368 18.70 -9.42 24.76
C GLU A 368 18.34 -9.26 23.29
N ILE A 369 17.22 -9.86 22.84
CA ILE A 369 16.73 -9.70 21.47
C ILE A 369 16.36 -8.25 21.19
N PHE A 370 15.58 -7.62 22.06
CA PHE A 370 15.22 -6.21 21.93
C PHE A 370 16.45 -5.32 22.05
N ARG A 371 17.34 -5.58 22.98
CA ARG A 371 18.61 -4.84 23.11
C ARG A 371 19.47 -4.88 21.85
N ALA A 372 19.44 -5.97 21.11
CA ALA A 372 20.20 -6.10 19.87
C ALA A 372 19.55 -5.36 18.70
N LEU A 373 18.20 -5.42 18.60
CA LEU A 373 17.47 -5.01 17.39
C LEU A 373 16.77 -3.65 17.53
N PHE A 374 16.32 -3.29 18.74
CA PHE A 374 15.43 -2.15 18.96
C PHE A 374 16.18 -0.83 19.23
N PRO A 375 15.69 0.32 18.76
CA PRO A 375 14.60 0.44 17.78
C PRO A 375 15.04 -0.04 16.39
N CYS A 376 14.05 -0.32 15.54
CA CYS A 376 14.32 -0.84 14.19
C CYS A 376 15.16 0.17 13.37
N GLY A 377 16.20 -0.33 12.70
CA GLY A 377 17.11 0.51 11.92
C GLY A 377 16.43 1.21 10.74
N SER A 378 15.40 0.60 10.15
CA SER A 378 14.65 1.16 9.00
C SER A 378 13.92 2.45 9.34
N VAL A 379 13.52 2.63 10.60
CA VAL A 379 12.78 3.80 11.11
C VAL A 379 13.63 4.71 12.01
N THR A 380 14.93 4.45 12.10
CA THR A 380 15.90 5.25 12.87
C THR A 380 16.95 5.85 11.94
N GLY A 381 18.00 5.10 11.63
CA GLY A 381 19.09 5.47 10.76
C GLY A 381 20.41 4.84 11.19
N ALA A 382 21.50 5.26 10.58
CA ALA A 382 22.83 4.68 10.80
C ALA A 382 23.91 5.78 10.87
N PRO A 383 24.75 5.81 11.91
CA PRO A 383 24.80 4.95 13.11
C PRO A 383 23.59 5.16 14.05
N LYS A 384 22.99 4.08 14.57
CA LYS A 384 21.73 4.09 15.32
C LYS A 384 21.73 5.11 16.47
N CYS A 385 22.71 5.02 17.36
CA CYS A 385 22.80 5.85 18.56
C CYS A 385 22.88 7.37 18.23
N ARG A 386 23.76 7.77 17.29
CA ARG A 386 23.90 9.18 16.90
C ARG A 386 22.63 9.68 16.19
N THR A 387 22.05 8.86 15.35
CA THR A 387 20.78 9.23 14.66
C THR A 387 19.64 9.41 15.65
N MET A 388 19.54 8.59 16.72
CA MET A 388 18.54 8.79 17.78
C MET A 388 18.72 10.14 18.48
N GLN A 389 19.95 10.60 18.73
CA GLN A 389 20.22 11.93 19.28
C GLN A 389 19.72 13.02 18.32
N ILE A 390 20.05 12.93 17.04
CA ILE A 390 19.62 13.89 16.02
C ILE A 390 18.10 13.95 15.93
N ILE A 391 17.44 12.79 15.90
CA ILE A 391 15.96 12.69 15.88
C ILE A 391 15.37 13.46 17.09
N GLN A 392 15.91 13.26 18.28
CA GLN A 392 15.42 13.94 19.48
C GLN A 392 15.66 15.45 19.44
N GLU A 393 16.75 15.92 18.84
CA GLU A 393 17.04 17.35 18.68
C GLU A 393 16.07 18.05 17.71
N ILE A 394 15.56 17.30 16.72
CA ILE A 394 14.83 17.84 15.57
C ILE A 394 13.32 17.64 15.70
N GLU A 395 12.86 16.49 16.22
CA GLU A 395 11.44 16.20 16.33
C GLU A 395 10.76 16.89 17.51
N ASN A 396 9.50 17.33 17.32
CA ASN A 396 8.74 18.13 18.27
C ASN A 396 8.08 17.32 19.40
N GLY A 397 8.53 16.09 19.68
CA GLY A 397 7.97 15.29 20.77
C GLY A 397 8.24 13.80 20.63
N PRO A 398 7.78 13.02 21.62
CA PRO A 398 7.99 11.57 21.61
C PRO A 398 7.22 10.90 20.48
N ARG A 399 7.76 9.82 19.95
CA ARG A 399 7.10 9.02 18.90
C ARG A 399 6.01 8.10 19.46
N GLY A 400 6.12 7.71 20.73
CA GLY A 400 5.19 6.79 21.37
C GLY A 400 5.20 5.40 20.70
N VAL A 401 4.03 4.82 20.49
CA VAL A 401 3.88 3.52 19.84
C VAL A 401 4.37 3.55 18.39
N TYR A 402 4.21 4.68 17.69
CA TYR A 402 4.68 4.84 16.31
C TYR A 402 6.18 4.57 16.22
N THR A 403 6.61 3.73 15.27
CA THR A 403 8.00 3.28 15.09
C THR A 403 8.62 2.51 16.29
N GLY A 404 7.79 2.10 17.24
CA GLY A 404 8.13 1.17 18.31
C GLY A 404 8.05 -0.30 17.87
N ALA A 405 7.32 -1.13 18.65
CA ALA A 405 7.01 -2.51 18.28
C ALA A 405 5.66 -2.94 18.86
N ILE A 406 4.80 -3.57 18.06
CA ILE A 406 3.55 -4.21 18.51
C ILE A 406 3.62 -5.70 18.18
N GLY A 407 3.23 -6.57 19.12
CA GLY A 407 3.26 -8.00 18.87
C GLY A 407 2.96 -8.86 20.08
N PHE A 408 3.41 -10.11 20.02
CA PHE A 408 3.17 -11.07 21.09
C PHE A 408 4.36 -12.00 21.32
N PHE A 409 4.39 -12.60 22.49
CA PHE A 409 5.23 -13.72 22.91
C PHE A 409 4.34 -14.90 23.29
N ALA A 410 4.74 -16.11 22.90
CA ALA A 410 4.06 -17.35 23.24
C ALA A 410 4.93 -18.25 24.16
N PRO A 411 4.30 -19.16 24.95
CA PRO A 411 5.01 -20.05 25.88
C PRO A 411 6.08 -20.92 25.23
N ASN A 412 5.88 -21.31 23.96
CA ASN A 412 6.86 -22.06 23.16
C ASN A 412 8.02 -21.21 22.64
N ARG A 413 8.17 -19.98 23.16
CA ARG A 413 9.15 -18.98 22.73
C ARG A 413 9.00 -18.48 21.29
N SER A 414 7.87 -18.75 20.62
CA SER A 414 7.50 -18.05 19.39
C SER A 414 7.16 -16.59 19.71
N ALA A 415 7.49 -15.69 18.82
CA ALA A 415 7.17 -14.28 18.93
C ALA A 415 7.01 -13.65 17.54
N VAL A 416 6.10 -12.68 17.42
CA VAL A 416 5.95 -11.88 16.22
C VAL A 416 5.74 -10.42 16.62
N PHE A 417 6.57 -9.53 16.07
CA PHE A 417 6.47 -8.09 16.28
C PHE A 417 6.55 -7.35 14.95
N ASN A 418 5.70 -6.36 14.77
CA ASN A 418 5.76 -5.42 13.66
C ASN A 418 6.52 -4.15 14.03
N VAL A 419 6.88 -3.35 13.03
CA VAL A 419 7.25 -1.94 13.18
C VAL A 419 5.98 -1.11 12.98
N PRO A 420 5.39 -0.49 14.02
CA PRO A 420 4.11 0.19 13.92
C PRO A 420 4.23 1.51 13.15
N ILE A 421 4.29 1.41 11.83
CA ILE A 421 4.09 2.49 10.88
C ILE A 421 2.65 2.43 10.35
N ARG A 422 2.13 3.53 9.80
CA ARG A 422 0.69 3.67 9.46
C ARG A 422 -0.20 3.32 10.67
N THR A 423 0.20 3.83 11.82
CA THR A 423 -0.42 3.52 13.10
C THR A 423 -1.08 4.78 13.66
N ILE A 424 -2.31 4.62 14.07
CA ILE A 424 -3.18 5.66 14.61
C ILE A 424 -3.40 5.38 16.09
N VAL A 425 -3.32 6.42 16.90
CA VAL A 425 -3.75 6.40 18.30
C VAL A 425 -4.99 7.28 18.42
N LEU A 426 -6.09 6.71 18.90
CA LEU A 426 -7.34 7.41 19.15
C LEU A 426 -7.53 7.58 20.66
N ARG A 427 -7.82 8.82 21.09
CA ARG A 427 -8.10 9.16 22.48
C ARG A 427 -9.00 10.39 22.54
N ASP A 428 -10.05 10.36 23.36
CA ASP A 428 -10.91 11.52 23.68
C ASP A 428 -11.40 12.29 22.43
N GLY A 429 -11.82 11.58 21.38
CA GLY A 429 -12.29 12.20 20.13
C GLY A 429 -11.17 12.78 19.24
N GLN A 430 -9.92 12.56 19.58
CA GLN A 430 -8.75 12.98 18.80
C GLN A 430 -8.01 11.76 18.21
N GLY A 431 -7.51 11.91 17.00
CA GLY A 431 -6.64 10.95 16.35
C GLY A 431 -5.26 11.53 16.08
N GLU A 432 -4.23 10.71 16.32
CA GLU A 432 -2.84 11.03 15.98
C GLU A 432 -2.22 9.90 15.17
N MET A 433 -1.52 10.23 14.10
CA MET A 433 -0.77 9.28 13.28
C MET A 433 0.63 9.82 12.98
N GLY A 434 1.66 9.03 13.30
CA GLY A 434 3.02 9.35 12.88
C GLY A 434 3.22 9.17 11.37
N VAL A 435 3.88 10.14 10.74
CA VAL A 435 4.30 10.10 9.34
C VAL A 435 5.72 10.61 9.20
N GLY A 436 6.45 10.15 8.19
CA GLY A 436 7.82 10.60 7.96
C GLY A 436 8.48 9.89 6.80
N SER A 437 9.73 10.27 6.53
CA SER A 437 10.55 9.69 5.47
C SER A 437 12.02 9.56 5.88
N GLY A 438 12.76 8.74 5.16
CA GLY A 438 14.19 8.56 5.37
C GLY A 438 15.00 9.63 4.64
N ILE A 439 15.55 10.59 5.36
CA ILE A 439 16.33 11.68 4.78
C ILE A 439 17.75 11.20 4.52
N THR A 440 18.19 11.40 3.28
CA THR A 440 19.57 11.15 2.81
C THR A 440 20.19 12.45 2.31
N PHE A 441 21.46 12.42 1.92
CA PHE A 441 22.14 13.59 1.36
C PHE A 441 21.44 14.13 0.10
N ASP A 442 20.91 13.25 -0.74
CA ASP A 442 20.24 13.59 -2.00
C ASP A 442 18.74 13.88 -1.84
N SER A 443 18.20 13.88 -0.62
CA SER A 443 16.79 14.20 -0.38
C SER A 443 16.46 15.64 -0.76
N VAL A 444 15.32 15.84 -1.39
CA VAL A 444 14.74 17.14 -1.74
C VAL A 444 13.61 17.44 -0.77
N ALA A 445 13.74 18.48 0.03
CA ALA A 445 12.87 18.77 1.18
C ALA A 445 11.38 18.84 0.82
N GLU A 446 11.04 19.48 -0.30
CA GLU A 446 9.67 19.59 -0.78
C GLU A 446 9.07 18.23 -1.16
N GLN A 447 9.87 17.34 -1.78
CA GLN A 447 9.43 16.00 -2.16
C GLN A 447 9.18 15.12 -0.93
N GLU A 448 10.02 15.24 0.09
CA GLU A 448 9.84 14.53 1.35
C GLU A 448 8.57 15.00 2.10
N TYR A 449 8.26 16.30 2.04
CA TYR A 449 7.01 16.84 2.57
C TYR A 449 5.78 16.30 1.83
N GLU A 450 5.82 16.29 0.48
CA GLU A 450 4.74 15.72 -0.34
C GLU A 450 4.57 14.20 -0.09
N GLU A 451 5.66 13.48 0.18
CA GLU A 451 5.60 12.07 0.57
C GLU A 451 4.87 11.88 1.91
N CYS A 452 5.07 12.78 2.88
CA CYS A 452 4.32 12.76 4.13
C CYS A 452 2.82 12.99 3.89
N LEU A 453 2.44 13.95 3.05
CA LEU A 453 1.05 14.20 2.69
C LEU A 453 0.43 12.98 1.97
N LEU A 454 1.17 12.37 1.05
CA LEU A 454 0.72 11.16 0.35
C LEU A 454 0.46 10.00 1.33
N LYS A 455 1.34 9.84 2.32
CA LYS A 455 1.20 8.81 3.37
C LYS A 455 -0.02 9.01 4.26
N MET A 456 -0.59 10.22 4.33
CA MET A 456 -1.83 10.50 5.08
C MET A 456 -3.10 10.28 4.25
N GLN A 457 -3.02 10.27 2.94
CA GLN A 457 -4.20 10.24 2.05
C GLN A 457 -5.14 9.06 2.30
N PHE A 458 -4.61 7.91 2.77
CA PHE A 458 -5.47 6.76 3.06
C PHE A 458 -6.49 7.03 4.19
N LEU A 459 -6.28 8.05 5.03
CA LEU A 459 -7.24 8.47 6.06
C LEU A 459 -8.44 9.20 5.45
N SER A 460 -8.26 9.90 4.34
CA SER A 460 -9.25 10.82 3.77
C SER A 460 -9.86 10.35 2.45
N GLN A 461 -9.22 9.43 1.73
CA GLN A 461 -9.73 9.00 0.44
C GLN A 461 -10.90 8.03 0.60
N SER A 462 -12.07 8.42 0.08
CA SER A 462 -13.23 7.55 -0.06
C SER A 462 -13.03 6.60 -1.25
N THR A 463 -12.50 5.41 -1.00
CA THR A 463 -12.54 4.34 -2.00
C THR A 463 -13.70 3.41 -1.64
N SER A 464 -14.81 3.50 -2.34
CA SER A 464 -15.90 2.52 -2.25
C SER A 464 -15.38 1.12 -2.64
N SER A 465 -15.89 0.09 -2.01
CA SER A 465 -15.67 -1.28 -2.48
C SER A 465 -16.12 -1.38 -3.94
N PHE A 466 -15.32 -1.99 -4.80
CA PHE A 466 -15.62 -2.12 -6.21
C PHE A 466 -15.48 -3.56 -6.68
N GLN A 467 -16.11 -3.86 -7.81
CA GLN A 467 -16.00 -5.11 -8.52
C GLN A 467 -15.32 -4.88 -9.88
N LEU A 468 -14.65 -5.89 -10.39
CA LEU A 468 -14.24 -5.91 -11.79
C LEU A 468 -15.44 -6.22 -12.65
N LEU A 469 -15.48 -5.59 -13.82
CA LEU A 469 -16.67 -5.59 -14.69
C LEU A 469 -16.26 -5.94 -16.12
N GLU A 470 -17.01 -6.86 -16.75
CA GLU A 470 -16.98 -7.01 -18.19
C GLU A 470 -18.38 -6.83 -18.80
N SER A 471 -18.41 -6.43 -20.07
CA SER A 471 -19.66 -6.28 -20.82
C SER A 471 -19.49 -6.93 -22.17
N LEU A 472 -20.12 -8.10 -22.34
CA LEU A 472 -20.03 -8.92 -23.54
C LEU A 472 -21.33 -8.77 -24.37
N ARG A 473 -21.20 -8.88 -25.67
CA ARG A 473 -22.33 -9.13 -26.57
C ARG A 473 -22.51 -10.61 -26.72
N TRP A 474 -23.77 -11.06 -26.67
CA TRP A 474 -24.18 -12.40 -27.01
C TRP A 474 -25.27 -12.34 -28.12
N ASP A 475 -25.07 -13.10 -29.19
CA ASP A 475 -26.07 -13.26 -30.28
C ASP A 475 -26.01 -14.65 -30.92
N GLY A 476 -25.86 -15.68 -30.08
CA GLY A 476 -25.59 -17.08 -30.43
C GLY A 476 -24.21 -17.51 -29.92
N GLU A 477 -23.29 -16.57 -29.79
CA GLU A 477 -21.98 -16.76 -29.17
C GLU A 477 -21.56 -15.49 -28.43
N TYR A 478 -20.59 -15.61 -27.52
CA TYR A 478 -19.98 -14.44 -26.88
C TYR A 478 -18.90 -13.84 -27.77
N HIS A 479 -19.12 -12.60 -28.23
CA HIS A 479 -18.13 -11.89 -29.02
C HIS A 479 -16.89 -11.51 -28.21
N PHE A 480 -15.69 -11.76 -28.75
CA PHE A 480 -14.39 -11.40 -28.15
C PHE A 480 -14.19 -11.98 -26.74
N LEU A 481 -14.73 -13.19 -26.45
CA LEU A 481 -14.71 -13.78 -25.12
C LEU A 481 -13.30 -13.86 -24.53
N GLU A 482 -12.31 -14.33 -25.30
CA GLU A 482 -10.95 -14.49 -24.82
C GLU A 482 -10.31 -13.14 -24.44
N ASP A 483 -10.51 -12.11 -25.25
CA ASP A 483 -9.99 -10.78 -24.99
C ASP A 483 -10.61 -10.17 -23.71
N HIS A 484 -11.91 -10.40 -23.49
CA HIS A 484 -12.62 -10.01 -22.27
C HIS A 484 -12.05 -10.74 -21.04
N LEU A 485 -11.83 -12.06 -21.13
CA LEU A 485 -11.27 -12.84 -20.04
C LEU A 485 -9.80 -12.44 -19.73
N GLN A 486 -9.00 -12.17 -20.76
CA GLN A 486 -7.63 -11.72 -20.61
C GLN A 486 -7.55 -10.34 -19.91
N ARG A 487 -8.42 -9.38 -20.28
CA ARG A 487 -8.47 -8.08 -19.63
C ARG A 487 -8.94 -8.19 -18.18
N LEU A 488 -9.94 -9.03 -17.91
CA LEU A 488 -10.42 -9.32 -16.57
C LEU A 488 -9.30 -9.94 -15.69
N GLU A 489 -8.56 -10.91 -16.24
CA GLU A 489 -7.43 -11.56 -15.58
C GLU A 489 -6.32 -10.55 -15.25
N SER A 490 -5.94 -9.70 -16.22
CA SER A 490 -4.95 -8.64 -16.02
C SER A 490 -5.38 -7.67 -14.90
N SER A 491 -6.65 -7.26 -14.89
CA SER A 491 -7.19 -6.39 -13.84
C SER A 491 -7.27 -7.10 -12.49
N ALA A 492 -7.66 -8.39 -12.47
CA ALA A 492 -7.69 -9.21 -11.26
C ALA A 492 -6.28 -9.35 -10.65
N GLN A 493 -5.28 -9.62 -11.48
CA GLN A 493 -3.88 -9.67 -11.04
C GLN A 493 -3.39 -8.32 -10.51
N TYR A 494 -3.76 -7.21 -11.17
CA TYR A 494 -3.36 -5.85 -10.76
C TYR A 494 -3.92 -5.48 -9.39
N PHE A 495 -5.21 -5.75 -9.14
CA PHE A 495 -5.91 -5.40 -7.89
C PHE A 495 -5.88 -6.50 -6.82
N GLY A 496 -5.33 -7.69 -7.12
CA GLY A 496 -5.30 -8.81 -6.20
C GLY A 496 -6.67 -9.42 -5.94
N PHE A 497 -7.49 -9.57 -7.00
CA PHE A 497 -8.76 -10.28 -6.96
C PHE A 497 -8.55 -11.78 -7.19
N GLY A 498 -9.39 -12.60 -6.55
CA GLY A 498 -9.49 -14.01 -6.90
C GLY A 498 -9.93 -14.17 -8.35
N PHE A 499 -9.22 -14.99 -9.14
CA PHE A 499 -9.55 -15.23 -10.54
C PHE A 499 -9.41 -16.71 -10.87
N ASP A 500 -10.52 -17.31 -11.32
CA ASP A 500 -10.57 -18.70 -11.77
C ASP A 500 -11.28 -18.70 -13.13
N LYS A 501 -10.47 -18.86 -14.19
CA LYS A 501 -10.95 -18.78 -15.58
C LYS A 501 -12.00 -19.84 -15.88
N ASP A 502 -11.85 -21.05 -15.34
CA ASP A 502 -12.76 -22.16 -15.61
C ASP A 502 -14.12 -21.96 -14.93
N LYS A 503 -14.14 -21.44 -13.69
CA LYS A 503 -15.37 -21.05 -13.00
C LYS A 503 -16.11 -19.94 -13.74
N ILE A 504 -15.39 -18.94 -14.24
CA ILE A 504 -15.97 -17.82 -14.99
C ILE A 504 -16.59 -18.35 -16.30
N ARG A 505 -15.88 -19.22 -17.02
CA ARG A 505 -16.41 -19.86 -18.24
C ARG A 505 -17.66 -20.67 -17.95
N SER A 506 -17.64 -21.54 -16.94
CA SER A 506 -18.80 -22.33 -16.55
C SER A 506 -20.01 -21.49 -16.18
N ALA A 507 -19.79 -20.35 -15.50
CA ALA A 507 -20.87 -19.40 -15.18
C ALA A 507 -21.46 -18.76 -16.45
N LEU A 508 -20.61 -18.40 -17.43
CA LEU A 508 -21.06 -17.87 -18.73
C LEU A 508 -21.82 -18.91 -19.56
N GLU A 509 -21.35 -20.16 -19.58
CA GLU A 509 -22.04 -21.29 -20.24
C GLU A 509 -23.42 -21.53 -19.62
N GLN A 510 -23.53 -21.60 -18.30
CA GLN A 510 -24.82 -21.71 -17.59
C GLN A 510 -25.77 -20.53 -17.86
N ASN A 511 -25.20 -19.33 -18.05
CA ASN A 511 -26.02 -18.17 -18.44
C ASN A 511 -26.51 -18.28 -19.89
N GLN A 512 -25.67 -18.83 -20.80
CA GLN A 512 -26.02 -19.03 -22.20
C GLN A 512 -27.26 -19.92 -22.38
N ASP A 513 -27.41 -20.96 -21.56
CA ASP A 513 -28.58 -21.85 -21.58
C ASP A 513 -29.89 -21.14 -21.25
N ARG A 514 -29.82 -19.95 -20.64
CA ARG A 514 -30.99 -19.13 -20.27
C ARG A 514 -31.34 -18.07 -21.32
N LEU A 515 -30.48 -17.89 -22.35
CA LEU A 515 -30.63 -16.85 -23.35
C LEU A 515 -31.46 -17.38 -24.55
N ALA A 516 -32.38 -16.55 -25.02
CA ALA A 516 -33.20 -16.92 -26.16
C ALA A 516 -32.40 -16.87 -27.47
N PRO A 517 -32.33 -17.95 -28.26
CA PRO A 517 -31.64 -17.94 -29.56
C PRO A 517 -32.19 -16.82 -30.46
N GLY A 518 -31.27 -16.08 -31.12
CA GLY A 518 -31.63 -15.03 -32.06
C GLY A 518 -31.98 -13.66 -31.45
N SER A 519 -31.92 -13.51 -30.12
CA SER A 519 -32.10 -12.21 -29.45
C SER A 519 -30.77 -11.68 -28.94
N PRO A 520 -30.18 -10.69 -29.62
CA PRO A 520 -28.92 -10.10 -29.14
C PRO A 520 -29.07 -9.56 -27.71
N SER A 521 -28.11 -9.89 -26.86
CA SER A 521 -28.14 -9.51 -25.44
C SER A 521 -26.81 -8.90 -25.01
N LYS A 522 -26.85 -7.95 -24.06
CA LYS A 522 -25.72 -7.48 -23.29
C LYS A 522 -25.61 -8.33 -22.03
N VAL A 523 -24.49 -9.02 -21.88
CA VAL A 523 -24.15 -9.79 -20.70
C VAL A 523 -23.10 -9.01 -19.90
N ARG A 524 -23.45 -8.68 -18.67
CA ARG A 524 -22.60 -7.99 -17.71
C ARG A 524 -22.08 -8.99 -16.70
N LEU A 525 -20.78 -9.21 -16.69
CA LEU A 525 -20.08 -10.08 -15.76
C LEU A 525 -19.42 -9.20 -14.69
N LEU A 526 -19.66 -9.50 -13.43
CA LEU A 526 -19.06 -8.86 -12.27
C LEU A 526 -18.25 -9.91 -11.52
N LEU A 527 -17.03 -9.54 -11.15
CA LEU A 527 -16.14 -10.35 -10.33
C LEU A 527 -15.83 -9.57 -9.05
N ASP A 528 -16.19 -10.13 -7.91
CA ASP A 528 -15.81 -9.54 -6.64
C ASP A 528 -14.38 -9.89 -6.24
N ARG A 529 -13.89 -9.27 -5.16
CA ARG A 529 -12.51 -9.45 -4.69
C ARG A 529 -12.19 -10.90 -4.29
N THR A 530 -13.17 -11.64 -3.84
CA THR A 530 -13.02 -13.05 -3.41
C THR A 530 -13.03 -14.04 -4.57
N GLY A 531 -13.35 -13.57 -5.79
CA GLY A 531 -13.48 -14.40 -6.99
C GLY A 531 -14.89 -14.92 -7.24
N VAL A 532 -15.90 -14.41 -6.51
CA VAL A 532 -17.30 -14.73 -6.78
C VAL A 532 -17.76 -13.98 -8.02
N VAL A 533 -18.39 -14.73 -8.94
CA VAL A 533 -18.90 -14.25 -10.22
C VAL A 533 -20.39 -14.02 -10.13
N SER A 534 -20.87 -12.87 -10.59
CA SER A 534 -22.28 -12.61 -10.85
C SER A 534 -22.50 -12.15 -12.29
N ILE A 535 -23.63 -12.56 -12.89
CA ILE A 535 -23.96 -12.27 -14.28
C ILE A 535 -25.36 -11.64 -14.37
N GLU A 536 -25.41 -10.51 -15.06
CA GLU A 536 -26.66 -9.80 -15.39
C GLU A 536 -26.83 -9.78 -16.91
N THR A 537 -28.05 -10.04 -17.40
CA THR A 537 -28.34 -10.04 -18.84
C THR A 537 -29.48 -9.09 -19.16
N VAL A 538 -29.26 -8.28 -20.21
CA VAL A 538 -30.27 -7.33 -20.71
C VAL A 538 -30.36 -7.47 -22.23
N ALA A 539 -31.59 -7.60 -22.77
CA ALA A 539 -31.81 -7.63 -24.20
C ALA A 539 -31.33 -6.33 -24.88
N LEU A 540 -30.71 -6.45 -26.04
CA LEU A 540 -30.25 -5.31 -26.82
C LEU A 540 -31.37 -4.81 -27.74
N ASN A 541 -31.92 -3.65 -27.40
CA ASN A 541 -32.85 -2.96 -28.28
C ASN A 541 -32.12 -2.27 -29.44
N ALA A 542 -32.79 -2.19 -30.61
CA ALA A 542 -32.30 -1.41 -31.73
C ALA A 542 -32.14 0.06 -31.31
N GLN A 543 -31.02 0.67 -31.70
CA GLN A 543 -30.76 2.09 -31.44
C GLN A 543 -30.93 2.91 -32.73
N PRO A 544 -31.24 4.22 -32.62
CA PRO A 544 -31.22 5.13 -33.78
C PRO A 544 -29.86 5.10 -34.48
N SER A 545 -29.85 5.26 -35.77
CA SER A 545 -28.66 5.22 -36.63
C SER A 545 -27.67 6.39 -36.41
N SER A 546 -28.11 7.44 -35.71
CA SER A 546 -27.28 8.62 -35.41
C SER A 546 -27.59 9.19 -34.03
N GLY A 547 -26.66 9.06 -33.08
CA GLY A 547 -26.74 9.66 -31.76
C GLY A 547 -26.04 11.02 -31.68
N THR A 548 -26.32 11.76 -30.62
CA THR A 548 -25.62 12.99 -30.27
C THR A 548 -24.78 12.79 -29.01
N ILE A 549 -23.68 13.52 -28.93
CA ILE A 549 -22.77 13.52 -27.77
C ILE A 549 -22.47 14.94 -27.33
N ILE A 550 -22.10 15.08 -26.06
CA ILE A 550 -21.65 16.34 -25.45
C ILE A 550 -20.24 16.19 -24.88
N LEU A 551 -19.55 17.29 -24.70
CA LEU A 551 -18.22 17.32 -24.09
C LEU A 551 -18.35 17.77 -22.63
N SER A 552 -17.83 16.97 -21.68
CA SER A 552 -17.83 17.30 -20.25
C SER A 552 -16.95 18.53 -19.94
N SER A 553 -17.44 19.40 -19.05
CA SER A 553 -16.62 20.45 -18.42
C SER A 553 -15.67 19.88 -17.37
N ILE A 554 -16.06 18.78 -16.71
CA ILE A 554 -15.23 18.09 -15.70
C ILE A 554 -14.10 17.35 -16.42
N ARG A 555 -12.87 17.55 -15.92
CA ARG A 555 -11.68 16.87 -16.42
C ARG A 555 -11.39 15.62 -15.58
N THR A 556 -10.86 14.60 -16.24
CA THR A 556 -10.31 13.41 -15.58
C THR A 556 -8.82 13.58 -15.33
N SER A 557 -8.24 12.75 -14.48
CA SER A 557 -6.79 12.70 -14.26
C SER A 557 -6.22 11.47 -14.97
N SER A 558 -5.23 11.68 -15.85
CA SER A 558 -4.53 10.57 -16.50
C SER A 558 -3.72 9.71 -15.53
N GLU A 559 -3.53 10.17 -14.28
CA GLU A 559 -2.90 9.40 -13.21
C GLU A 559 -3.90 8.52 -12.44
N ASP A 560 -5.20 8.65 -12.70
CA ASP A 560 -6.21 7.80 -12.07
C ASP A 560 -6.17 6.39 -12.67
N ARG A 561 -5.67 5.43 -11.89
CA ARG A 561 -5.55 4.02 -12.29
C ARG A 561 -6.90 3.37 -12.66
N PHE A 562 -8.02 3.84 -12.10
CA PHE A 562 -9.33 3.27 -12.40
C PHE A 562 -9.79 3.54 -13.85
N LEU A 563 -9.21 4.51 -14.54
CA LEU A 563 -9.48 4.74 -15.96
C LEU A 563 -8.88 3.66 -16.88
N TYR A 564 -7.88 2.93 -16.41
CA TYR A 564 -7.19 1.87 -17.17
C TYR A 564 -7.80 0.49 -16.96
N HIS A 565 -8.71 0.37 -16.00
CA HIS A 565 -9.36 -0.88 -15.63
C HIS A 565 -10.88 -0.77 -15.68
N LYS A 566 -11.54 -1.84 -16.16
CA LYS A 566 -12.99 -1.86 -16.21
C LYS A 566 -13.56 -2.32 -14.87
N THR A 567 -14.02 -1.37 -14.06
CA THR A 567 -14.53 -1.60 -12.71
C THR A 567 -15.89 -0.95 -12.47
N THR A 568 -16.50 -1.24 -11.31
CA THR A 568 -17.69 -0.52 -10.84
C THR A 568 -17.35 0.79 -10.13
N HIS A 569 -16.05 1.10 -9.90
CA HIS A 569 -15.59 2.39 -9.37
C HIS A 569 -15.57 3.43 -10.51
N ARG A 570 -16.74 3.97 -10.84
CA ARG A 570 -16.98 4.85 -11.97
C ARG A 570 -18.11 5.85 -11.75
N GLU A 571 -18.30 6.29 -10.52
CA GLU A 571 -19.43 7.14 -10.10
C GLU A 571 -19.53 8.44 -10.93
N LEU A 572 -18.39 9.06 -11.24
CA LEU A 572 -18.34 10.24 -12.12
C LEU A 572 -18.89 9.93 -13.51
N TYR A 573 -18.42 8.85 -14.14
CA TYR A 573 -18.84 8.42 -15.46
C TYR A 573 -20.33 8.05 -15.48
N ASP A 574 -20.78 7.30 -14.50
CA ASP A 574 -22.19 6.86 -14.42
C ASP A 574 -23.14 8.02 -14.15
N ARG A 575 -22.74 9.01 -13.33
CA ARG A 575 -23.51 10.23 -13.09
C ARG A 575 -23.65 11.05 -14.36
N LEU A 576 -22.54 11.40 -14.99
CA LEU A 576 -22.53 12.26 -16.17
C LEU A 576 -23.16 11.57 -17.40
N HIS A 577 -23.04 10.24 -17.50
CA HIS A 577 -23.74 9.48 -18.51
C HIS A 577 -25.26 9.55 -18.33
N ARG A 578 -25.77 9.39 -17.10
CA ARG A 578 -27.20 9.53 -16.79
C ARG A 578 -27.70 10.95 -17.10
N GLU A 579 -26.95 11.98 -16.76
CA GLU A 579 -27.26 13.36 -17.07
C GLU A 579 -27.33 13.58 -18.58
N ALA A 580 -26.32 13.12 -19.35
CA ALA A 580 -26.33 13.21 -20.81
C ALA A 580 -27.55 12.48 -21.41
N ARG A 581 -27.87 11.27 -20.91
CA ARG A 581 -29.03 10.50 -21.36
C ARG A 581 -30.37 11.20 -21.08
N SER A 582 -30.50 11.88 -19.93
CA SER A 582 -31.72 12.64 -19.59
C SER A 582 -31.93 13.84 -20.51
N LEU A 583 -30.85 14.39 -21.09
CA LEU A 583 -30.86 15.46 -22.09
C LEU A 583 -31.02 14.94 -23.54
N GLY A 584 -31.17 13.62 -23.73
CA GLY A 584 -31.35 13.01 -25.04
C GLY A 584 -30.06 12.70 -25.81
N HIS A 585 -28.90 12.85 -25.16
CA HIS A 585 -27.63 12.51 -25.75
C HIS A 585 -27.25 11.03 -25.51
N GLU A 586 -26.45 10.47 -26.41
CA GLU A 586 -26.04 9.07 -26.35
C GLU A 586 -24.96 8.81 -25.31
N ASP A 587 -23.98 9.72 -25.24
CA ASP A 587 -22.85 9.64 -24.33
C ASP A 587 -22.27 11.04 -24.05
N VAL A 588 -21.34 11.11 -23.09
CA VAL A 588 -20.56 12.28 -22.73
C VAL A 588 -19.09 11.97 -22.93
N LEU A 589 -18.35 12.85 -23.63
CA LEU A 589 -16.90 12.74 -23.81
C LEU A 589 -16.15 13.44 -22.68
N PHE A 590 -14.98 12.92 -22.35
CA PHE A 590 -14.09 13.48 -21.34
C PHE A 590 -12.78 14.00 -21.94
N ARG A 591 -12.13 14.87 -21.14
CA ARG A 591 -10.76 15.37 -21.36
C ARG A 591 -9.98 15.19 -20.07
N ASN A 592 -8.70 14.89 -20.20
CA ASN A 592 -7.81 14.84 -19.06
C ASN A 592 -7.36 16.24 -18.58
N GLU A 593 -6.54 16.30 -17.55
CA GLU A 593 -5.97 17.51 -16.97
C GLU A 593 -5.15 18.33 -17.96
N ARG A 594 -4.57 17.69 -18.97
CA ARG A 594 -3.80 18.34 -20.06
C ARG A 594 -4.69 18.89 -21.18
N GLY A 595 -6.00 18.63 -21.12
CA GLY A 595 -6.96 19.05 -22.13
C GLY A 595 -7.05 18.12 -23.35
N GLU A 596 -6.40 16.96 -23.30
CA GLU A 596 -6.44 15.91 -24.30
C GLU A 596 -7.77 15.15 -24.19
N LEU A 597 -8.38 14.80 -25.32
CA LEU A 597 -9.56 13.94 -25.34
C LEU A 597 -9.19 12.54 -24.86
N THR A 598 -10.11 11.91 -24.13
CA THR A 598 -9.94 10.55 -23.62
C THR A 598 -10.95 9.60 -24.24
N GLU A 599 -12.09 9.41 -23.62
CA GLU A 599 -13.13 8.47 -24.04
C GLU A 599 -14.53 9.01 -23.68
N GLY A 600 -15.57 8.30 -24.06
CA GLY A 600 -16.91 8.48 -23.54
C GLY A 600 -17.13 7.72 -22.23
N ALA A 601 -18.29 7.93 -21.57
CA ALA A 601 -18.60 7.23 -20.32
C ALA A 601 -18.65 5.71 -20.50
N ILE A 602 -19.08 5.20 -21.65
CA ILE A 602 -19.20 3.76 -21.95
C ILE A 602 -18.60 3.35 -23.30
N ASN A 603 -17.97 4.27 -24.01
CA ASN A 603 -17.45 4.06 -25.36
C ASN A 603 -16.04 4.66 -25.51
N ASN A 604 -15.21 4.05 -26.35
CA ASN A 604 -14.01 4.72 -26.84
C ASN A 604 -14.34 5.64 -28.03
N LEU A 605 -13.50 6.64 -28.26
CA LEU A 605 -13.64 7.66 -29.29
C LEU A 605 -12.73 7.36 -30.49
N PHE A 606 -13.26 7.54 -31.71
CA PHE A 606 -12.49 7.70 -32.93
C PHE A 606 -12.91 8.98 -33.67
N LEU A 607 -11.97 9.71 -34.20
CA LEU A 607 -12.18 10.83 -35.08
C LEU A 607 -11.65 10.51 -36.49
N GLU A 608 -12.45 10.77 -37.50
CA GLU A 608 -12.00 10.75 -38.89
C GLU A 608 -11.47 12.11 -39.24
N LEU A 609 -10.22 12.18 -39.69
CA LEU A 609 -9.52 13.39 -40.11
C LEU A 609 -8.76 13.05 -41.39
N GLU A 610 -9.09 13.75 -42.45
CA GLU A 610 -8.45 13.54 -43.77
C GLU A 610 -8.47 12.08 -44.26
N GLY A 611 -9.58 11.37 -43.98
CA GLY A 611 -9.78 9.98 -44.38
C GLY A 611 -9.02 8.95 -43.52
N LEU A 612 -8.38 9.34 -42.41
CA LEU A 612 -7.73 8.50 -41.43
C LEU A 612 -8.53 8.49 -40.12
N LEU A 613 -8.54 7.36 -39.42
CA LEU A 613 -9.19 7.21 -38.12
C LEU A 613 -8.16 7.37 -36.99
N PHE A 614 -8.41 8.30 -36.10
CA PHE A 614 -7.57 8.52 -34.94
C PHE A 614 -8.33 8.30 -33.62
N THR A 615 -7.69 7.64 -32.68
CA THR A 615 -8.18 7.44 -31.30
C THR A 615 -7.12 7.91 -30.31
N PRO A 616 -7.50 8.48 -29.15
CA PRO A 616 -6.51 8.87 -28.15
C PRO A 616 -5.70 7.67 -27.67
N PRO A 617 -4.39 7.81 -27.42
CA PRO A 617 -3.56 6.78 -26.80
C PRO A 617 -4.04 6.52 -25.35
N VAL A 618 -3.80 5.30 -24.87
CA VAL A 618 -4.27 4.87 -23.53
C VAL A 618 -3.67 5.75 -22.42
N GLU A 619 -2.46 6.26 -22.61
CA GLU A 619 -1.74 7.16 -21.69
C GLU A 619 -2.45 8.49 -21.44
N CYS A 620 -3.44 8.86 -22.25
CA CYS A 620 -4.31 10.00 -21.97
C CYS A 620 -5.26 9.77 -20.79
N GLY A 621 -5.37 8.53 -20.28
CA GLY A 621 -6.27 8.13 -19.18
C GLY A 621 -7.62 7.64 -19.71
N LEU A 622 -7.60 6.47 -20.34
CA LEU A 622 -8.80 5.82 -20.86
C LEU A 622 -8.66 4.29 -20.84
N LEU A 623 -9.80 3.62 -20.88
CA LEU A 623 -9.82 2.17 -20.95
C LEU A 623 -9.33 1.67 -22.31
N ALA A 624 -8.40 0.72 -22.33
CA ALA A 624 -8.01 -0.04 -23.50
C ALA A 624 -9.19 -0.92 -23.96
N GLY A 625 -10.10 -0.36 -24.74
CA GLY A 625 -11.30 -1.05 -25.19
C GLY A 625 -10.98 -2.17 -26.17
N ILE A 626 -11.60 -3.33 -26.00
CA ILE A 626 -11.37 -4.52 -26.84
C ILE A 626 -11.73 -4.22 -28.28
N TYR A 627 -12.90 -3.64 -28.55
CA TYR A 627 -13.31 -3.28 -29.90
C TYR A 627 -12.39 -2.19 -30.50
N ARG A 628 -11.93 -1.22 -29.70
CA ARG A 628 -10.91 -0.24 -30.09
C ARG A 628 -9.62 -0.95 -30.56
N GLY A 629 -9.15 -1.94 -29.81
CA GLY A 629 -7.97 -2.74 -30.16
C GLY A 629 -8.15 -3.48 -31.50
N HIS A 630 -9.31 -4.07 -31.73
CA HIS A 630 -9.64 -4.73 -32.99
C HIS A 630 -9.68 -3.76 -34.19
N VAL A 631 -10.18 -2.55 -34.00
CA VAL A 631 -10.14 -1.51 -35.07
C VAL A 631 -8.71 -1.12 -35.38
N LEU A 632 -7.86 -0.90 -34.37
CA LEU A 632 -6.45 -0.56 -34.56
C LEU A 632 -5.66 -1.68 -35.21
N GLY A 633 -5.92 -2.94 -34.84
CA GLY A 633 -5.22 -4.10 -35.41
C GLY A 633 -5.71 -4.51 -36.80
N GLY A 634 -6.97 -4.25 -37.13
CA GLY A 634 -7.62 -4.68 -38.39
C GLY A 634 -7.73 -3.60 -39.47
N ASN A 635 -7.45 -2.34 -39.15
CA ASN A 635 -7.62 -1.22 -40.09
C ASN A 635 -6.32 -0.41 -40.23
N SER A 636 -5.63 -0.55 -41.35
CA SER A 636 -4.38 0.15 -41.63
C SER A 636 -4.50 1.69 -41.68
N ARG A 637 -5.73 2.22 -41.72
CA ARG A 637 -6.01 3.66 -41.66
C ARG A 637 -6.33 4.14 -40.25
N ALA A 638 -6.30 3.28 -39.25
CA ALA A 638 -6.54 3.62 -37.85
C ALA A 638 -5.21 3.71 -37.07
N ALA A 639 -5.04 4.79 -36.28
CA ALA A 639 -3.86 5.02 -35.48
C ALA A 639 -4.18 5.73 -34.17
N GLU A 640 -3.30 5.62 -33.20
CA GLU A 640 -3.35 6.41 -31.99
C GLU A 640 -2.71 7.78 -32.22
N ARG A 641 -3.38 8.84 -31.73
CA ARG A 641 -2.90 10.21 -31.76
C ARG A 641 -3.51 11.00 -30.61
N ILE A 642 -2.72 11.83 -29.92
CA ILE A 642 -3.25 12.79 -28.96
C ILE A 642 -4.23 13.71 -29.69
N LEU A 643 -5.48 13.71 -29.21
CA LEU A 643 -6.59 14.47 -29.79
C LEU A 643 -7.03 15.56 -28.83
N THR A 644 -7.41 16.71 -29.39
CA THR A 644 -7.82 17.90 -28.64
C THR A 644 -9.24 18.33 -28.99
N ARG A 645 -9.78 19.32 -28.30
CA ARG A 645 -11.05 19.97 -28.67
C ARG A 645 -11.03 20.54 -30.10
N LYS A 646 -9.86 20.98 -30.58
CA LYS A 646 -9.72 21.48 -31.95
C LYS A 646 -9.91 20.36 -32.96
N ASP A 647 -9.30 19.21 -32.73
CA ASP A 647 -9.46 18.03 -33.59
C ASP A 647 -10.92 17.53 -33.60
N LEU A 648 -11.59 17.55 -32.45
CA LEU A 648 -13.00 17.16 -32.32
C LEU A 648 -13.92 18.07 -33.16
N ARG A 649 -13.66 19.38 -33.22
CA ARG A 649 -14.44 20.33 -34.01
C ARG A 649 -14.13 20.25 -35.50
N GLY A 650 -12.91 19.90 -35.86
CA GLY A 650 -12.44 19.75 -37.22
C GLY A 650 -12.62 18.38 -37.84
N ALA A 651 -13.21 17.42 -37.09
CA ALA A 651 -13.34 16.06 -37.59
C ALA A 651 -14.40 15.93 -38.70
N ASP A 652 -14.06 15.19 -39.76
CA ASP A 652 -14.97 14.81 -40.86
C ASP A 652 -16.10 13.92 -40.37
N ALA A 653 -15.79 13.06 -39.38
CA ALA A 653 -16.76 12.25 -38.67
C ALA A 653 -16.26 11.88 -37.26
N ILE A 654 -17.21 11.71 -36.38
CA ILE A 654 -16.99 11.29 -34.99
C ILE A 654 -17.62 9.91 -34.80
N TYR A 655 -16.87 8.97 -34.23
CA TYR A 655 -17.36 7.63 -33.96
C TYR A 655 -17.15 7.28 -32.50
N LEU A 656 -18.13 6.59 -31.93
CA LEU A 656 -18.05 5.89 -30.65
C LEU A 656 -18.02 4.38 -30.88
N CYS A 657 -17.25 3.66 -30.10
CA CYS A 657 -17.21 2.20 -30.19
C CYS A 657 -17.11 1.49 -28.85
N ASN A 658 -17.72 0.32 -28.76
CA ASN A 658 -17.55 -0.66 -27.67
C ASN A 658 -17.85 -2.08 -28.16
N SER A 659 -17.47 -3.11 -27.39
CA SER A 659 -17.64 -4.54 -27.75
C SER A 659 -19.11 -4.99 -27.89
N VAL A 660 -20.04 -4.25 -27.29
CA VAL A 660 -21.48 -4.63 -27.30
C VAL A 660 -22.20 -4.12 -28.54
N ARG A 661 -21.84 -2.94 -29.00
CA ARG A 661 -22.57 -2.22 -30.07
C ARG A 661 -21.74 -1.96 -31.32
N GLY A 662 -20.44 -2.30 -31.32
CA GLY A 662 -19.54 -2.00 -32.43
C GLY A 662 -19.25 -0.49 -32.55
N MET A 663 -18.88 -0.08 -33.74
CA MET A 663 -18.57 1.32 -34.09
C MET A 663 -19.81 2.02 -34.67
N ARG A 664 -20.08 3.26 -34.21
CA ARG A 664 -21.25 4.04 -34.62
C ARG A 664 -20.87 5.49 -34.81
N ARG A 665 -21.39 6.11 -35.88
CA ARG A 665 -21.22 7.53 -36.13
C ARG A 665 -22.12 8.34 -35.20
N VAL A 666 -21.59 9.44 -34.64
CA VAL A 666 -22.32 10.36 -33.74
C VAL A 666 -22.06 11.81 -34.14
N ARG A 667 -22.82 12.74 -33.58
CA ARG A 667 -22.63 14.19 -33.78
C ARG A 667 -22.39 14.87 -32.46
N LEU A 668 -21.41 15.77 -32.42
CA LEU A 668 -21.17 16.66 -31.31
C LEU A 668 -22.27 17.73 -31.24
N VAL A 669 -22.88 17.88 -30.07
CA VAL A 669 -23.72 19.03 -29.74
C VAL A 669 -22.90 19.97 -28.86
N GLU A 670 -22.66 21.17 -29.31
CA GLU A 670 -22.03 22.22 -28.51
C GLU A 670 -23.10 22.79 -27.54
N ALA A 671 -23.51 22.02 -26.57
CA ALA A 671 -24.18 22.55 -25.41
C ALA A 671 -23.10 23.04 -24.45
N SER A 672 -23.14 24.31 -24.05
CA SER A 672 -22.25 24.81 -23.02
C SER A 672 -22.67 24.17 -21.69
N LEU A 673 -21.99 23.12 -21.26
CA LEU A 673 -21.98 22.70 -19.86
C LEU A 673 -21.13 23.68 -19.00
N ASP A 674 -20.82 24.85 -19.56
CA ASP A 674 -20.15 25.96 -18.87
C ASP A 674 -21.15 26.78 -18.01
N ASP A 675 -22.45 26.57 -18.13
CA ASP A 675 -23.42 27.11 -17.20
C ASP A 675 -23.55 26.15 -16.01
N PRO A 676 -23.32 26.62 -14.77
CA PRO A 676 -23.62 25.82 -13.59
C PRO A 676 -25.12 25.48 -13.65
N ILE A 677 -25.43 24.19 -13.60
CA ILE A 677 -26.82 23.75 -13.42
C ILE A 677 -27.29 24.32 -12.10
N THR A 678 -28.00 25.44 -12.16
CA THR A 678 -28.68 26.02 -11.01
C THR A 678 -29.80 25.06 -10.62
N THR A 679 -29.57 24.26 -9.59
CA THR A 679 -30.65 23.66 -8.84
C THR A 679 -31.51 24.82 -8.29
N PRO A 680 -32.83 24.82 -8.49
CA PRO A 680 -33.67 25.83 -7.87
C PRO A 680 -33.70 25.60 -6.35
N GLY A 681 -33.11 26.52 -5.61
CA GLY A 681 -33.30 26.65 -4.17
C GLY A 681 -32.05 26.41 -3.31
N SER A 682 -31.14 27.37 -3.24
CA SER A 682 -30.51 27.84 -2.00
C SER A 682 -29.75 29.12 -2.26
N ALA A 683 -30.10 30.17 -1.52
CA ALA A 683 -29.57 31.52 -1.62
C ALA A 683 -28.13 31.61 -1.13
N HIS A 684 -27.35 32.43 -1.84
CA HIS A 684 -26.19 33.22 -1.47
C HIS A 684 -25.38 32.85 -0.22
N ASP A 685 -24.09 32.53 -0.45
CA ASP A 685 -23.05 33.22 0.30
C ASP A 685 -21.75 33.24 -0.54
N ASP A 686 -21.27 34.46 -0.77
CA ASP A 686 -20.02 34.79 -1.45
C ASP A 686 -18.82 34.37 -0.60
N VAL A 687 -17.92 33.55 -1.14
CA VAL A 687 -16.58 33.34 -0.56
C VAL A 687 -15.52 33.35 -1.67
N HIS A 688 -14.57 34.25 -1.53
CA HIS A 688 -13.35 34.45 -2.32
C HIS A 688 -12.49 33.20 -2.46
N PRO A 689 -11.78 33.01 -3.60
CA PRO A 689 -10.98 31.81 -3.87
C PRO A 689 -9.54 31.99 -3.35
N SER A 690 -9.23 31.38 -2.20
CA SER A 690 -7.85 31.07 -1.82
C SER A 690 -7.83 30.13 -0.61
N GLN A 691 -7.97 28.83 -0.87
CA GLN A 691 -7.41 27.69 -0.08
C GLN A 691 -7.93 26.37 -0.64
N PRO A 692 -7.12 25.29 -0.72
CA PRO A 692 -7.63 24.00 -1.15
C PRO A 692 -8.54 23.42 -0.06
N LEU A 693 -9.82 23.26 -0.39
CA LEU A 693 -10.85 22.66 0.45
C LEU A 693 -10.56 21.18 0.68
N LEU A 694 -10.08 20.83 1.85
CA LEU A 694 -10.24 19.50 2.44
C LEU A 694 -11.68 19.37 2.93
N SER A 695 -12.58 18.90 2.06
CA SER A 695 -13.99 18.70 2.37
C SER A 695 -14.18 17.55 3.37
N ARG A 696 -15.16 17.71 4.27
CA ARG A 696 -15.63 16.69 5.21
C ARG A 696 -15.97 15.40 4.48
N VAL A 697 -15.30 14.32 4.82
CA VAL A 697 -15.62 12.98 4.34
C VAL A 697 -16.48 12.30 5.38
N ARG A 698 -17.75 12.01 5.04
CA ARG A 698 -18.60 11.08 5.79
C ARG A 698 -18.25 9.66 5.32
N VAL A 699 -17.80 8.84 6.24
CA VAL A 699 -17.48 7.42 6.06
C VAL A 699 -18.64 6.55 6.53
#